data_ac8defd864591dbe7c7bf555c1d3f49a
#
_entry.id   ac8defd864591dbe7c7bf555c1d3f49a
#
_cell.length_a   1.000
_cell.length_b   1.000
_cell.length_c   1.000
_cell.angle_alpha   90.00
_cell.angle_beta   90.00
_cell.angle_gamma   90.00
#
_symmetry.space_group_name_H-M   'P 1'
#
loop_
_entity.id
_entity.type
_entity.pdbx_description
1 polymer ?
#
loop_
_entity_poly.entity_id
_entity_poly.type
_entity_poly.pdbx_seq_one_letter_code
_entity_poly.pdbx_strand_id
1 'polypeptide(L)'
;MQKPRKSHNYFVKIKKTCFYFVLCSLIRTFAHKIQTNVELLKEIKYPEDLRKLTVDELPEICRELREDIVKELSVNPGHLASSLGATEITVALHYVYNTPEDRIVWDVGHQAYGHKILTGRREQFKTNRKLGGIRPFPSPEESEYDTFMCGHASNSISAALGMAVAAKGTDRKVVAVIGDGAMSGGLAFEGLNNVSTTDNDILIILNDNNMSIDRAVGGMKEYLLSLSANETYNALRFKVTSWLHKRGMFEDDRRRGLIRLTNAFKSAISHQQNVFEGMDIRYFGPFNGHDVKELVRILRQLKEMKGPKLLHLHTQKGHGYAPAEKDVTIWHAPGKFNVETGERQVKDESNKPPRFQDVFGETLLELAKQNEKIIGITPAMPTGCSMNIMMHEMPERTFDVGIAEGHAVTFSGGMAKEGLLPFCNIYSAFAQRAFDNIIHDVAILKLNVVLCLDRAGLVGEDGPTHHGAFDLAALRPIPNLTIASPLDEHELRRMMYTAQLPDKGPFIIRYPRGCGSLIDWHCPFEEIPVGKGRCLREGEDVAVITLGPIGNNVTEAIASLTSMTSTTSIPSIAHYDLRFLKPLDEDLLHEIGKKFSKIITVEDGVRNGGMGSAIMEWMNDHGYQPVIRRLGLPDHFVEHGKVSELQAIVGIDKESIKKEIENI
;
A
#
# COMPACT_ATOMS: atom_id res chain seq x y z
N MET A 1 -52.86 1.71 -79.95
CA MET A 1 -53.64 1.70 -78.70
C MET A 1 -52.68 1.27 -77.55
N GLN A 2 -52.42 2.19 -76.65
CA GLN A 2 -51.47 2.11 -75.58
C GLN A 2 -52.03 1.30 -74.43
N LYS A 3 -51.12 0.50 -73.76
CA LYS A 3 -51.31 0.02 -72.40
C LYS A 3 -50.41 0.81 -71.46
N PRO A 4 -50.86 1.31 -70.31
CA PRO A 4 -50.03 1.92 -69.32
C PRO A 4 -49.87 1.06 -68.02
N ARG A 5 -48.76 1.28 -67.36
CA ARG A 5 -48.50 1.23 -65.92
C ARG A 5 -48.40 -0.11 -65.22
N LYS A 6 -47.04 -0.50 -65.06
CA LYS A 6 -46.57 -1.38 -63.99
C LYS A 6 -45.64 -0.66 -62.99
N SER A 7 -45.62 0.66 -62.90
CA SER A 7 -44.66 1.40 -62.03
C SER A 7 -45.16 1.70 -60.63
N HIS A 8 -46.42 1.59 -60.33
CA HIS A 8 -46.98 2.02 -59.03
C HIS A 8 -46.82 0.98 -57.90
N ASN A 9 -46.72 -0.30 -58.24
CA ASN A 9 -46.59 -1.36 -57.23
C ASN A 9 -45.16 -1.55 -56.69
N TYR A 10 -44.11 -1.08 -57.37
CA TYR A 10 -42.74 -1.16 -56.88
C TYR A 10 -42.41 -0.13 -55.80
N PHE A 11 -42.91 1.08 -55.91
CA PHE A 11 -42.70 2.16 -54.94
C PHE A 11 -43.42 1.90 -53.58
N VAL A 12 -44.57 1.26 -53.60
CA VAL A 12 -45.31 0.90 -52.37
C VAL A 12 -44.62 -0.27 -51.61
N LYS A 13 -44.02 -1.23 -52.35
CA LYS A 13 -43.25 -2.34 -51.75
C LYS A 13 -41.95 -1.86 -51.09
N ILE A 14 -41.22 -0.95 -51.72
CA ILE A 14 -39.99 -0.37 -51.17
C ILE A 14 -40.27 0.48 -49.93
N LYS A 15 -41.34 1.30 -49.93
CA LYS A 15 -41.71 2.06 -48.71
C LYS A 15 -42.15 1.16 -47.56
N LYS A 16 -42.84 0.05 -47.79
CA LYS A 16 -43.18 -0.91 -46.72
C LYS A 16 -41.96 -1.63 -46.19
N THR A 17 -41.02 -2.02 -47.03
CA THR A 17 -39.79 -2.71 -46.58
C THR A 17 -38.86 -1.79 -45.80
N CYS A 18 -38.68 -0.53 -46.23
CA CYS A 18 -37.96 0.47 -45.44
C CYS A 18 -38.66 0.81 -44.12
N PHE A 19 -39.97 0.90 -44.09
CA PHE A 19 -40.70 1.14 -42.85
C PHE A 19 -40.59 -0.01 -41.86
N TYR A 20 -40.62 -1.26 -42.33
CA TYR A 20 -40.36 -2.44 -41.50
C TYR A 20 -38.91 -2.49 -40.97
N PHE A 21 -37.92 -2.10 -41.79
CA PHE A 21 -36.52 -2.04 -41.34
C PHE A 21 -36.30 -0.95 -40.26
N VAL A 22 -36.90 0.22 -40.45
CA VAL A 22 -36.86 1.33 -39.48
C VAL A 22 -37.63 0.96 -38.22
N LEU A 23 -38.81 0.32 -38.37
CA LEU A 23 -39.60 -0.13 -37.21
C LEU A 23 -38.91 -1.26 -36.45
N CYS A 24 -38.27 -2.24 -37.13
CA CYS A 24 -37.46 -3.27 -36.49
C CYS A 24 -36.19 -2.70 -35.84
N SER A 25 -35.56 -1.67 -36.44
CA SER A 25 -34.43 -0.96 -35.82
C SER A 25 -34.87 -0.18 -34.59
N LEU A 26 -36.02 0.55 -34.67
CA LEU A 26 -36.61 1.25 -33.53
C LEU A 26 -37.06 0.28 -32.41
N ILE A 27 -37.70 -0.84 -32.77
CA ILE A 27 -38.09 -1.86 -31.81
C ILE A 27 -36.86 -2.52 -31.18
N ARG A 28 -35.78 -2.79 -31.93
CA ARG A 28 -34.49 -3.24 -31.37
C ARG A 28 -33.86 -2.21 -30.44
N THR A 29 -33.88 -0.93 -30.84
CA THR A 29 -33.36 0.18 -30.02
C THR A 29 -34.24 0.42 -28.78
N PHE A 30 -35.58 0.29 -28.91
CA PHE A 30 -36.50 0.34 -27.77
C PHE A 30 -36.42 -0.91 -26.88
N ALA A 31 -36.30 -2.10 -27.44
CA ALA A 31 -36.08 -3.32 -26.68
C ALA A 31 -34.72 -3.29 -25.96
N HIS A 32 -33.66 -2.75 -26.59
CA HIS A 32 -32.37 -2.52 -25.96
C HIS A 32 -32.47 -1.45 -24.84
N LYS A 33 -33.27 -0.41 -25.02
CA LYS A 33 -33.56 0.63 -23.98
C LYS A 33 -34.46 0.13 -22.85
N ILE A 34 -35.35 -0.84 -23.10
CA ILE A 34 -36.21 -1.46 -22.07
C ILE A 34 -35.43 -2.56 -21.33
N GLN A 35 -34.46 -3.21 -21.98
CA GLN A 35 -33.56 -4.19 -21.34
C GLN A 35 -32.52 -3.55 -20.42
N THR A 36 -32.29 -2.23 -20.48
CA THR A 36 -31.31 -1.49 -19.68
C THR A 36 -31.80 -1.05 -18.30
N ASN A 37 -32.92 -1.58 -17.79
CA ASN A 37 -33.38 -1.31 -16.42
C ASN A 37 -33.19 -2.51 -15.46
N VAL A 38 -32.58 -3.60 -15.90
CA VAL A 38 -32.17 -4.69 -15.01
C VAL A 38 -30.73 -4.43 -14.63
N GLU A 39 -30.48 -4.10 -13.38
CA GLU A 39 -29.13 -3.95 -12.83
C GLU A 39 -28.53 -5.34 -12.65
N LEU A 40 -27.76 -5.79 -13.66
CA LEU A 40 -27.20 -7.16 -13.75
C LEU A 40 -26.33 -7.52 -12.54
N LEU A 41 -25.59 -6.55 -12.02
CA LEU A 41 -24.73 -6.75 -10.85
C LEU A 41 -25.52 -7.16 -9.59
N LYS A 42 -26.83 -6.85 -9.50
CA LYS A 42 -27.67 -7.28 -8.37
C LYS A 42 -27.89 -8.78 -8.33
N GLU A 43 -27.87 -9.43 -9.48
CA GLU A 43 -28.03 -10.88 -9.62
C GLU A 43 -26.72 -11.63 -9.36
N ILE A 44 -25.58 -10.92 -9.25
CA ILE A 44 -24.26 -11.50 -9.02
C ILE A 44 -23.92 -11.45 -7.54
N LYS A 45 -23.92 -12.61 -6.89
CA LYS A 45 -23.46 -12.74 -5.51
C LYS A 45 -22.08 -13.36 -5.46
N TYR A 46 -21.82 -14.36 -6.27
CA TYR A 46 -20.56 -15.08 -6.35
C TYR A 46 -20.07 -15.24 -7.79
N PRO A 47 -18.82 -15.61 -8.03
CA PRO A 47 -18.29 -15.83 -9.37
C PRO A 47 -19.06 -16.85 -10.23
N GLU A 48 -19.74 -17.83 -9.59
CA GLU A 48 -20.62 -18.78 -10.30
C GLU A 48 -21.77 -18.09 -11.01
N ASP A 49 -22.34 -17.03 -10.43
CA ASP A 49 -23.42 -16.27 -11.04
C ASP A 49 -22.90 -15.48 -12.23
N LEU A 50 -21.73 -14.86 -12.10
CA LEU A 50 -21.07 -14.14 -13.18
C LEU A 50 -20.81 -15.05 -14.39
N ARG A 51 -20.42 -16.32 -14.16
CA ARG A 51 -20.14 -17.31 -15.22
C ARG A 51 -21.39 -17.78 -15.98
N LYS A 52 -22.62 -17.48 -15.49
CA LYS A 52 -23.87 -17.77 -16.18
C LYS A 52 -24.18 -16.75 -17.28
N LEU A 53 -23.58 -15.57 -17.21
CA LEU A 53 -23.76 -14.52 -18.20
C LEU A 53 -23.05 -14.84 -19.52
N THR A 54 -23.52 -14.22 -20.59
CA THR A 54 -22.83 -14.22 -21.89
C THR A 54 -21.64 -13.24 -21.86
N VAL A 55 -20.65 -13.47 -22.71
CA VAL A 55 -19.52 -12.54 -22.84
C VAL A 55 -19.96 -11.14 -23.24
N ASP A 56 -21.09 -11.03 -23.97
CA ASP A 56 -21.63 -9.75 -24.44
C ASP A 56 -22.26 -8.88 -23.31
N GLU A 57 -22.60 -9.48 -22.18
CA GLU A 57 -23.15 -8.80 -21.00
C GLU A 57 -22.02 -8.29 -20.05
N LEU A 58 -20.80 -8.81 -20.15
CA LEU A 58 -19.71 -8.44 -19.24
C LEU A 58 -19.31 -6.95 -19.27
N PRO A 59 -19.34 -6.23 -20.40
CA PRO A 59 -19.10 -4.78 -20.39
C PRO A 59 -20.08 -4.00 -19.50
N GLU A 60 -21.33 -4.46 -19.44
CA GLU A 60 -22.33 -3.84 -18.55
C GLU A 60 -22.03 -4.12 -17.09
N ILE A 61 -21.63 -5.35 -16.73
CA ILE A 61 -21.14 -5.69 -15.38
C ILE A 61 -19.95 -4.79 -15.00
N CYS A 62 -18.99 -4.58 -15.89
CA CYS A 62 -17.85 -3.70 -15.64
C CYS A 62 -18.31 -2.25 -15.36
N ARG A 63 -19.29 -1.74 -16.09
CA ARG A 63 -19.86 -0.42 -15.89
C ARG A 63 -20.54 -0.29 -14.52
N GLU A 64 -21.45 -1.22 -14.22
CA GLU A 64 -22.20 -1.23 -12.95
C GLU A 64 -21.28 -1.42 -11.73
N LEU A 65 -20.29 -2.31 -11.83
CA LEU A 65 -19.30 -2.53 -10.78
C LEU A 65 -18.49 -1.26 -10.49
N ARG A 66 -18.11 -0.52 -11.52
CA ARG A 66 -17.39 0.74 -11.41
C ARG A 66 -18.25 1.82 -10.74
N GLU A 67 -19.52 1.93 -11.14
CA GLU A 67 -20.48 2.86 -10.53
C GLU A 67 -20.73 2.55 -9.05
N ASP A 68 -20.84 1.26 -8.69
CA ASP A 68 -21.02 0.80 -7.31
C ASP A 68 -19.81 1.18 -6.46
N ILE A 69 -18.57 0.95 -6.97
CA ILE A 69 -17.31 1.33 -6.29
C ILE A 69 -17.25 2.86 -6.09
N VAL A 70 -17.53 3.65 -7.13
CA VAL A 70 -17.49 5.12 -7.05
C VAL A 70 -18.49 5.64 -6.01
N LYS A 71 -19.72 5.13 -6.06
CA LYS A 71 -20.78 5.50 -5.13
C LYS A 71 -20.41 5.20 -3.67
N GLU A 72 -19.96 3.98 -3.38
CA GLU A 72 -19.59 3.60 -2.02
C GLU A 72 -18.39 4.38 -1.51
N LEU A 73 -17.34 4.55 -2.32
CA LEU A 73 -16.13 5.25 -1.89
C LEU A 73 -16.31 6.77 -1.80
N SER A 74 -17.36 7.33 -2.37
CA SER A 74 -17.69 8.75 -2.20
C SER A 74 -18.08 9.10 -0.75
N VAL A 75 -18.67 8.16 -0.03
CA VAL A 75 -19.12 8.31 1.36
C VAL A 75 -18.24 7.57 2.36
N ASN A 76 -17.64 6.46 1.96
CA ASN A 76 -16.74 5.62 2.74
C ASN A 76 -15.37 5.51 2.03
N PRO A 77 -14.45 6.47 2.24
CA PRO A 77 -13.23 6.61 1.45
C PRO A 77 -12.30 5.39 1.48
N GLY A 78 -11.68 5.11 0.34
CA GLY A 78 -10.71 4.03 0.16
C GLY A 78 -9.87 4.22 -1.12
N HIS A 79 -9.28 3.12 -1.63
CA HIS A 79 -8.41 3.12 -2.82
C HIS A 79 -9.25 3.10 -4.10
N LEU A 80 -9.63 4.29 -4.60
CA LEU A 80 -10.57 4.42 -5.71
C LEU A 80 -9.92 4.14 -7.08
N ALA A 81 -8.96 4.97 -7.49
CA ALA A 81 -8.46 4.95 -8.87
C ALA A 81 -7.81 3.61 -9.26
N SER A 82 -7.14 2.95 -8.33
CA SER A 82 -6.52 1.63 -8.56
C SER A 82 -7.56 0.55 -8.82
N SER A 83 -8.67 0.55 -8.05
CA SER A 83 -9.76 -0.42 -8.22
C SER A 83 -10.53 -0.19 -9.52
N LEU A 84 -10.75 1.06 -9.93
CA LEU A 84 -11.39 1.39 -11.21
C LEU A 84 -10.55 0.90 -12.40
N GLY A 85 -9.22 1.05 -12.35
CA GLY A 85 -8.30 0.60 -13.38
C GLY A 85 -8.23 -0.92 -13.55
N ALA A 86 -8.62 -1.70 -12.53
CA ALA A 86 -8.56 -3.17 -12.54
C ALA A 86 -9.93 -3.85 -12.73
N THR A 87 -10.98 -3.09 -13.04
CA THR A 87 -12.37 -3.61 -13.10
C THR A 87 -12.52 -4.72 -14.14
N GLU A 88 -12.10 -4.50 -15.38
CA GLU A 88 -12.20 -5.49 -16.46
C GLU A 88 -11.34 -6.73 -16.20
N ILE A 89 -10.14 -6.53 -15.65
CA ILE A 89 -9.24 -7.62 -15.25
C ILE A 89 -9.94 -8.50 -14.22
N THR A 90 -10.56 -7.89 -13.21
CA THR A 90 -11.28 -8.59 -12.13
C THR A 90 -12.46 -9.39 -12.67
N VAL A 91 -13.31 -8.78 -13.50
CA VAL A 91 -14.47 -9.45 -14.11
C VAL A 91 -14.01 -10.61 -15.00
N ALA A 92 -13.01 -10.41 -15.86
CA ALA A 92 -12.50 -11.44 -16.75
C ALA A 92 -11.87 -12.62 -16.00
N LEU A 93 -11.15 -12.36 -14.91
CA LEU A 93 -10.56 -13.40 -14.05
C LEU A 93 -11.63 -14.26 -13.40
N HIS A 94 -12.63 -13.68 -12.74
CA HIS A 94 -13.71 -14.42 -12.10
C HIS A 94 -14.66 -15.12 -13.09
N TYR A 95 -14.71 -14.62 -14.33
CA TYR A 95 -15.46 -15.26 -15.40
C TYR A 95 -14.75 -16.49 -15.98
N VAL A 96 -13.41 -16.49 -16.08
CA VAL A 96 -12.62 -17.55 -16.72
C VAL A 96 -12.12 -18.60 -15.73
N TYR A 97 -11.69 -18.17 -14.55
CA TYR A 97 -11.12 -19.06 -13.53
C TYR A 97 -12.18 -19.53 -12.53
N ASN A 98 -12.06 -20.79 -12.13
CA ASN A 98 -13.00 -21.42 -11.19
C ASN A 98 -12.59 -21.12 -9.74
N THR A 99 -12.71 -19.86 -9.32
CA THR A 99 -12.44 -19.46 -7.94
C THR A 99 -13.56 -19.93 -7.01
N PRO A 100 -13.23 -20.35 -5.75
CA PRO A 100 -11.94 -20.24 -5.06
C PRO A 100 -10.96 -21.42 -5.32
N GLU A 101 -11.30 -22.47 -6.08
CA GLU A 101 -10.41 -23.60 -6.37
C GLU A 101 -9.16 -23.13 -7.12
N ASP A 102 -9.35 -22.38 -8.21
CA ASP A 102 -8.27 -21.62 -8.86
C ASP A 102 -7.88 -20.44 -7.96
N ARG A 103 -6.60 -20.17 -7.85
CA ARG A 103 -6.06 -19.16 -6.93
C ARG A 103 -5.70 -17.88 -7.63
N ILE A 104 -6.19 -16.74 -7.12
CA ILE A 104 -5.80 -15.39 -7.57
C ILE A 104 -5.09 -14.69 -6.42
N VAL A 105 -3.83 -14.32 -6.62
CA VAL A 105 -3.02 -13.57 -5.65
C VAL A 105 -2.91 -12.13 -6.13
N TRP A 106 -3.52 -11.21 -5.40
CA TRP A 106 -3.47 -9.79 -5.68
C TRP A 106 -2.23 -9.17 -5.03
N ASP A 107 -1.41 -8.46 -5.81
CA ASP A 107 -0.31 -7.67 -5.25
C ASP A 107 -0.85 -6.39 -4.61
N VAL A 108 -0.35 -6.02 -3.42
CA VAL A 108 -0.84 -4.92 -2.57
C VAL A 108 -2.30 -5.09 -2.15
N GLY A 109 -3.21 -5.41 -3.07
CA GLY A 109 -4.64 -5.56 -2.84
C GLY A 109 -5.47 -4.27 -2.88
N HIS A 110 -4.85 -3.11 -3.09
CA HIS A 110 -5.54 -1.82 -3.24
C HIS A 110 -6.39 -1.72 -4.52
N GLN A 111 -6.21 -2.66 -5.46
CA GLN A 111 -6.96 -2.79 -6.71
C GLN A 111 -8.07 -3.85 -6.65
N ALA A 112 -8.35 -4.44 -5.47
CA ALA A 112 -9.19 -5.62 -5.33
C ALA A 112 -10.61 -5.35 -4.80
N TYR A 113 -11.12 -4.12 -4.86
CA TYR A 113 -12.50 -3.86 -4.41
C TYR A 113 -13.54 -4.54 -5.29
N GLY A 114 -13.34 -4.57 -6.61
CA GLY A 114 -14.18 -5.35 -7.50
C GLY A 114 -14.19 -6.84 -7.17
N HIS A 115 -13.03 -7.40 -6.79
CA HIS A 115 -12.92 -8.78 -6.31
C HIS A 115 -13.78 -9.02 -5.05
N LYS A 116 -13.72 -8.13 -4.05
CA LYS A 116 -14.57 -8.24 -2.84
C LYS A 116 -16.06 -8.21 -3.17
N ILE A 117 -16.48 -7.30 -4.04
CA ILE A 117 -17.88 -7.16 -4.46
C ILE A 117 -18.37 -8.42 -5.16
N LEU A 118 -17.60 -8.96 -6.10
CA LEU A 118 -17.96 -10.16 -6.88
C LEU A 118 -17.85 -11.48 -6.11
N THR A 119 -17.30 -11.45 -4.89
CA THR A 119 -17.09 -12.63 -4.03
C THR A 119 -17.91 -12.56 -2.74
N GLY A 120 -19.14 -12.08 -2.83
CA GLY A 120 -20.16 -12.17 -1.78
C GLY A 120 -20.17 -11.02 -0.77
N ARG A 121 -19.29 -10.00 -0.91
CA ARG A 121 -19.14 -8.91 0.07
C ARG A 121 -19.74 -7.57 -0.37
N ARG A 122 -20.57 -7.55 -1.43
CA ARG A 122 -21.18 -6.32 -1.96
C ARG A 122 -21.96 -5.56 -0.89
N GLU A 123 -22.87 -6.22 -0.18
CA GLU A 123 -23.70 -5.59 0.86
C GLU A 123 -22.87 -5.12 2.07
N GLN A 124 -21.76 -5.79 2.34
CA GLN A 124 -20.85 -5.44 3.44
C GLN A 124 -19.88 -4.34 3.04
N PHE A 125 -19.73 -4.02 1.75
CA PHE A 125 -18.73 -3.08 1.24
C PHE A 125 -18.87 -1.68 1.85
N LYS A 126 -20.07 -1.26 2.27
CA LYS A 126 -20.36 -0.05 3.05
C LYS A 126 -19.66 0.01 4.42
N THR A 127 -19.14 -1.12 4.90
CA THR A 127 -18.37 -1.23 6.15
C THR A 127 -16.86 -1.33 5.92
N ASN A 128 -16.41 -1.24 4.66
CA ASN A 128 -15.00 -1.34 4.32
C ASN A 128 -14.16 -0.32 5.11
N ARG A 129 -13.05 -0.77 5.71
CA ARG A 129 -12.11 0.04 6.49
C ARG A 129 -12.68 0.61 7.82
N LYS A 130 -13.88 0.20 8.24
CA LYS A 130 -14.47 0.57 9.53
C LYS A 130 -14.24 -0.53 10.55
N LEU A 131 -14.09 -0.16 11.79
CA LEU A 131 -13.96 -1.12 12.90
C LEU A 131 -15.11 -2.15 12.88
N GLY A 132 -14.75 -3.44 12.92
CA GLY A 132 -15.72 -4.54 12.82
C GLY A 132 -16.35 -4.75 11.44
N GLY A 133 -15.95 -3.96 10.43
CA GLY A 133 -16.35 -4.12 9.04
C GLY A 133 -15.37 -4.97 8.23
N ILE A 134 -15.54 -4.98 6.90
CA ILE A 134 -14.60 -5.71 6.03
C ILE A 134 -13.24 -4.99 5.95
N ARG A 135 -12.20 -5.80 5.81
CA ARG A 135 -10.80 -5.33 5.78
C ARG A 135 -10.49 -4.48 4.55
N PRO A 136 -9.52 -3.57 4.63
CA PRO A 136 -9.11 -2.72 3.51
C PRO A 136 -8.52 -3.51 2.33
N PHE A 137 -7.88 -4.64 2.63
CA PHE A 137 -7.21 -5.51 1.66
C PHE A 137 -7.78 -6.93 1.73
N PRO A 138 -7.64 -7.76 0.66
CA PRO A 138 -7.97 -9.17 0.72
C PRO A 138 -7.22 -9.90 1.85
N SER A 139 -7.94 -10.75 2.58
CA SER A 139 -7.41 -11.55 3.68
C SER A 139 -8.09 -12.92 3.75
N PRO A 140 -7.33 -14.02 3.84
CA PRO A 140 -7.89 -15.36 3.97
C PRO A 140 -8.82 -15.57 5.18
N GLU A 141 -8.66 -14.73 6.21
CA GLU A 141 -9.55 -14.77 7.39
C GLU A 141 -10.93 -14.15 7.11
N GLU A 142 -11.05 -13.32 6.06
CA GLU A 142 -12.30 -12.66 5.68
C GLU A 142 -13.10 -13.48 4.66
N SER A 143 -12.41 -14.15 3.71
CA SER A 143 -13.06 -14.88 2.63
C SER A 143 -12.16 -15.96 2.06
N GLU A 144 -12.75 -17.12 1.72
CA GLU A 144 -12.06 -18.22 1.01
C GLU A 144 -11.56 -17.84 -0.40
N TYR A 145 -12.12 -16.77 -0.98
CA TYR A 145 -11.68 -16.22 -2.26
C TYR A 145 -10.41 -15.38 -2.13
N ASP A 146 -10.08 -14.91 -0.93
CA ASP A 146 -8.88 -14.13 -0.62
C ASP A 146 -7.71 -15.09 -0.38
N THR A 147 -7.02 -15.45 -1.45
CA THR A 147 -6.03 -16.54 -1.46
C THR A 147 -4.82 -16.29 -0.57
N PHE A 148 -4.38 -15.04 -0.45
CA PHE A 148 -3.19 -14.64 0.31
C PHE A 148 -3.38 -13.26 0.94
N MET A 149 -2.71 -13.02 2.08
CA MET A 149 -2.73 -11.70 2.72
C MET A 149 -2.12 -10.65 1.81
N CYS A 150 -2.85 -9.57 1.61
CA CYS A 150 -2.41 -8.40 0.85
C CYS A 150 -2.09 -7.22 1.79
N GLY A 151 -1.54 -6.13 1.24
CA GLY A 151 -1.17 -4.90 1.94
C GLY A 151 0.20 -4.37 1.52
N HIS A 152 1.21 -5.24 1.43
CA HIS A 152 2.54 -4.89 0.97
C HIS A 152 2.77 -5.29 -0.49
N ALA A 153 3.52 -4.46 -1.24
CA ALA A 153 3.80 -4.69 -2.65
C ALA A 153 4.83 -5.81 -2.89
N SER A 154 4.85 -6.33 -4.12
CA SER A 154 5.91 -7.19 -4.69
C SER A 154 5.95 -8.64 -4.20
N ASN A 155 5.02 -9.10 -3.36
CA ASN A 155 5.02 -10.46 -2.82
C ASN A 155 4.20 -11.47 -3.64
N SER A 156 3.35 -10.98 -4.56
CA SER A 156 2.37 -11.83 -5.26
C SER A 156 3.00 -12.92 -6.12
N ILE A 157 4.08 -12.60 -6.83
CA ILE A 157 4.76 -13.57 -7.72
C ILE A 157 5.34 -14.73 -6.89
N SER A 158 6.06 -14.44 -5.81
CA SER A 158 6.65 -15.47 -4.96
C SER A 158 5.58 -16.33 -4.28
N ALA A 159 4.52 -15.72 -3.75
CA ALA A 159 3.41 -16.45 -3.14
C ALA A 159 2.68 -17.34 -4.16
N ALA A 160 2.35 -16.80 -5.32
CA ALA A 160 1.68 -17.55 -6.40
C ALA A 160 2.57 -18.65 -6.97
N LEU A 161 3.89 -18.43 -7.09
CA LEU A 161 4.82 -19.46 -7.53
C LEU A 161 4.83 -20.64 -6.55
N GLY A 162 4.91 -20.37 -5.25
CA GLY A 162 4.82 -21.42 -4.22
C GLY A 162 3.52 -22.23 -4.31
N MET A 163 2.39 -21.55 -4.54
CA MET A 163 1.10 -22.20 -4.75
C MET A 163 1.04 -23.01 -6.05
N ALA A 164 1.62 -22.50 -7.14
CA ALA A 164 1.66 -23.19 -8.43
C ALA A 164 2.52 -24.47 -8.37
N VAL A 165 3.63 -24.42 -7.65
CA VAL A 165 4.46 -25.62 -7.39
C VAL A 165 3.71 -26.63 -6.54
N ALA A 166 3.00 -26.19 -5.51
CA ALA A 166 2.18 -27.08 -4.65
C ALA A 166 0.96 -27.66 -5.39
N ALA A 167 0.46 -26.97 -6.43
CA ALA A 167 -0.66 -27.43 -7.26
C ALA A 167 -0.23 -28.44 -8.35
N LYS A 168 1.05 -28.79 -8.45
CA LYS A 168 1.55 -29.74 -9.44
C LYS A 168 0.79 -31.08 -9.34
N GLY A 169 0.34 -31.58 -10.50
CA GLY A 169 -0.47 -32.81 -10.60
C GLY A 169 -1.96 -32.63 -10.31
N THR A 170 -2.42 -31.39 -10.10
CA THR A 170 -3.84 -31.02 -10.00
C THR A 170 -4.26 -30.17 -11.20
N ASP A 171 -5.58 -29.97 -11.36
CA ASP A 171 -6.13 -29.04 -12.38
C ASP A 171 -6.15 -27.58 -11.92
N ARG A 172 -5.77 -27.29 -10.67
CA ARG A 172 -5.78 -25.95 -10.08
C ARG A 172 -4.88 -24.99 -10.83
N LYS A 173 -5.41 -23.82 -11.17
CA LYS A 173 -4.67 -22.73 -11.79
C LYS A 173 -4.30 -21.67 -10.75
N VAL A 174 -3.15 -21.03 -10.94
CA VAL A 174 -2.67 -19.98 -10.06
C VAL A 174 -2.30 -18.75 -10.87
N VAL A 175 -2.86 -17.61 -10.48
CA VAL A 175 -2.68 -16.31 -11.14
C VAL A 175 -2.14 -15.30 -10.12
N ALA A 176 -1.05 -14.62 -10.45
CA ALA A 176 -0.58 -13.42 -9.73
C ALA A 176 -0.99 -12.19 -10.52
N VAL A 177 -1.58 -11.19 -9.86
CA VAL A 177 -1.90 -9.89 -10.46
C VAL A 177 -1.03 -8.83 -9.79
N ILE A 178 -0.11 -8.25 -10.53
CA ILE A 178 0.88 -7.29 -10.03
C ILE A 178 0.85 -6.01 -10.86
N GLY A 179 0.95 -4.84 -10.20
CA GLY A 179 1.10 -3.56 -10.87
C GLY A 179 2.55 -3.27 -11.28
N ASP A 180 2.72 -2.38 -12.26
CA ASP A 180 4.04 -1.95 -12.76
C ASP A 180 4.92 -1.33 -11.67
N GLY A 181 4.35 -0.53 -10.76
CA GLY A 181 5.07 -0.01 -9.60
C GLY A 181 5.57 -1.11 -8.66
N ALA A 182 4.73 -2.10 -8.35
CA ALA A 182 5.10 -3.23 -7.49
C ALA A 182 6.10 -4.19 -8.16
N MET A 183 6.11 -4.23 -9.50
CA MET A 183 7.09 -5.01 -10.28
C MET A 183 8.52 -4.49 -10.11
N SER A 184 8.71 -3.23 -9.71
CA SER A 184 10.04 -2.65 -9.45
C SER A 184 10.68 -3.11 -8.14
N GLY A 185 9.94 -3.74 -7.24
CA GLY A 185 10.45 -4.21 -5.94
C GLY A 185 11.34 -5.46 -6.05
N GLY A 186 12.37 -5.54 -5.21
CA GLY A 186 13.37 -6.63 -5.24
C GLY A 186 12.74 -8.01 -5.17
N LEU A 187 11.76 -8.24 -4.27
CA LEU A 187 11.08 -9.54 -4.13
C LEU A 187 10.33 -9.97 -5.39
N ALA A 188 9.80 -9.02 -6.18
CA ALA A 188 9.18 -9.35 -7.48
C ALA A 188 10.23 -9.88 -8.47
N PHE A 189 11.43 -9.27 -8.53
CA PHE A 189 12.54 -9.77 -9.34
C PHE A 189 13.06 -11.12 -8.86
N GLU A 190 13.16 -11.35 -7.55
CA GLU A 190 13.51 -12.66 -6.98
C GLU A 190 12.50 -13.71 -7.39
N GLY A 191 11.20 -13.38 -7.30
CA GLY A 191 10.12 -14.23 -7.77
C GLY A 191 10.25 -14.57 -9.26
N LEU A 192 10.42 -13.57 -10.12
CA LEU A 192 10.60 -13.75 -11.56
C LEU A 192 11.82 -14.63 -11.90
N ASN A 193 12.95 -14.38 -11.23
CA ASN A 193 14.18 -15.16 -11.42
C ASN A 193 13.98 -16.65 -11.09
N ASN A 194 13.04 -16.97 -10.19
CA ASN A 194 12.77 -18.34 -9.78
C ASN A 194 11.62 -19.01 -10.54
N VAL A 195 10.79 -18.26 -11.27
CA VAL A 195 9.60 -18.78 -11.98
C VAL A 195 9.95 -19.91 -12.93
N SER A 196 11.07 -19.82 -13.67
CA SER A 196 11.48 -20.82 -14.64
C SER A 196 12.31 -21.98 -14.07
N THR A 197 12.69 -21.91 -12.79
CA THR A 197 13.52 -22.95 -12.15
C THR A 197 12.73 -24.18 -11.73
N THR A 198 11.39 -24.09 -11.71
CA THR A 198 10.48 -25.15 -11.28
C THR A 198 9.46 -25.45 -12.38
N ASP A 199 8.94 -26.69 -12.39
CA ASP A 199 7.83 -27.07 -13.26
C ASP A 199 6.51 -26.55 -12.66
N ASN A 200 5.96 -25.51 -13.29
CA ASN A 200 4.75 -24.83 -12.85
C ASN A 200 3.98 -24.22 -14.01
N ASP A 201 2.71 -23.90 -13.81
CA ASP A 201 1.80 -23.32 -14.80
C ASP A 201 1.35 -21.88 -14.44
N ILE A 202 2.11 -21.17 -13.59
CA ILE A 202 1.75 -19.81 -13.13
C ILE A 202 1.43 -18.88 -14.30
N LEU A 203 0.37 -18.07 -14.11
CA LEU A 203 0.12 -16.88 -14.93
C LEU A 203 0.40 -15.64 -14.09
N ILE A 204 1.31 -14.79 -14.57
CA ILE A 204 1.56 -13.46 -14.02
C ILE A 204 0.85 -12.46 -14.91
N ILE A 205 -0.06 -11.66 -14.34
CA ILE A 205 -0.71 -10.53 -15.02
C ILE A 205 -0.03 -9.26 -14.55
N LEU A 206 0.67 -8.60 -15.45
CA LEU A 206 1.25 -7.29 -15.26
C LEU A 206 0.21 -6.24 -15.65
N ASN A 207 -0.35 -5.55 -14.65
CA ASN A 207 -1.27 -4.43 -14.82
C ASN A 207 -0.46 -3.14 -14.90
N ASP A 208 -0.14 -2.72 -16.13
CA ASP A 208 0.68 -1.55 -16.42
C ASP A 208 -0.20 -0.32 -16.66
N ASN A 209 -0.13 0.64 -15.76
CA ASN A 209 -0.78 1.95 -15.91
C ASN A 209 0.18 3.12 -15.71
N ASN A 210 1.49 2.83 -15.67
CA ASN A 210 2.57 3.81 -15.56
C ASN A 210 2.53 4.63 -14.26
N MET A 211 1.93 4.08 -13.19
CA MET A 211 1.70 4.74 -11.91
C MET A 211 1.93 3.80 -10.73
N SER A 212 2.66 4.30 -9.74
CA SER A 212 2.64 3.81 -8.36
C SER A 212 1.56 4.53 -7.54
N ILE A 213 1.84 5.01 -6.33
CA ILE A 213 1.05 6.04 -5.65
C ILE A 213 1.24 7.36 -6.39
N ASP A 214 2.49 7.75 -6.59
CA ASP A 214 2.93 8.81 -7.51
C ASP A 214 3.34 8.19 -8.87
N ARG A 215 3.96 8.96 -9.77
CA ARG A 215 4.42 8.44 -11.07
C ARG A 215 5.49 7.36 -10.84
N ALA A 216 5.39 6.25 -11.56
CA ALA A 216 6.41 5.22 -11.54
C ALA A 216 7.78 5.78 -11.96
N VAL A 217 8.86 5.30 -11.34
CA VAL A 217 10.24 5.73 -11.58
C VAL A 217 11.14 4.55 -11.93
N GLY A 218 12.31 4.84 -12.49
CA GLY A 218 13.36 3.86 -12.75
C GLY A 218 13.33 3.20 -14.11
N GLY A 219 14.39 2.42 -14.42
CA GLY A 219 14.62 1.81 -15.72
C GLY A 219 13.56 0.79 -16.14
N MET A 220 12.89 0.12 -15.21
CA MET A 220 11.80 -0.80 -15.54
C MET A 220 10.62 -0.08 -16.19
N LYS A 221 10.26 1.12 -15.73
CA LYS A 221 9.25 1.96 -16.37
C LYS A 221 9.59 2.27 -17.81
N GLU A 222 10.80 2.78 -18.08
CA GLU A 222 11.25 3.10 -19.43
C GLU A 222 11.26 1.85 -20.32
N TYR A 223 11.64 0.71 -19.76
CA TYR A 223 11.61 -0.56 -20.45
C TYR A 223 10.18 -0.98 -20.83
N LEU A 224 9.21 -0.92 -19.92
CA LEU A 224 7.80 -1.25 -20.18
C LEU A 224 7.20 -0.31 -21.25
N LEU A 225 7.50 0.98 -21.19
CA LEU A 225 7.10 1.93 -22.22
C LEU A 225 7.65 1.55 -23.60
N SER A 226 8.90 1.09 -23.69
CA SER A 226 9.51 0.63 -24.95
C SER A 226 8.82 -0.60 -25.53
N LEU A 227 8.34 -1.52 -24.68
CA LEU A 227 7.57 -2.70 -25.11
C LEU A 227 6.20 -2.31 -25.69
N SER A 228 5.62 -1.25 -25.16
CA SER A 228 4.29 -0.75 -25.54
C SER A 228 4.28 -0.11 -26.92
N ALA A 229 5.39 0.42 -27.39
CA ALA A 229 5.48 1.09 -28.68
C ALA A 229 5.29 0.17 -29.91
N ASN A 230 5.21 -1.17 -29.73
CA ASN A 230 5.15 -2.18 -30.78
C ASN A 230 3.87 -3.05 -30.76
N GLU A 231 2.72 -2.46 -30.57
CA GLU A 231 1.41 -3.16 -30.43
C GLU A 231 1.09 -4.10 -31.60
N THR A 232 1.31 -3.68 -32.83
CA THR A 232 0.97 -4.46 -34.05
C THR A 232 1.78 -5.75 -34.15
N TYR A 233 3.06 -5.71 -33.78
CA TYR A 233 3.93 -6.88 -33.76
C TYR A 233 3.51 -7.90 -32.71
N ASN A 234 3.17 -7.43 -31.54
CA ASN A 234 2.77 -8.25 -30.41
C ASN A 234 1.42 -8.97 -30.65
N ALA A 235 0.46 -8.30 -31.30
CA ALA A 235 -0.83 -8.91 -31.68
C ALA A 235 -0.66 -10.00 -32.75
N LEU A 236 0.20 -9.78 -33.75
CA LEU A 236 0.50 -10.78 -34.76
C LEU A 236 1.21 -12.01 -34.18
N ARG A 237 2.14 -11.79 -33.28
CA ARG A 237 2.87 -12.84 -32.56
C ARG A 237 1.92 -13.73 -31.72
N PHE A 238 0.99 -13.13 -30.99
CA PHE A 238 -0.02 -13.86 -30.21
C PHE A 238 -0.86 -14.76 -31.11
N LYS A 239 -1.34 -14.27 -32.25
CA LYS A 239 -2.10 -15.07 -33.25
C LYS A 239 -1.28 -16.26 -33.77
N VAL A 240 -0.02 -16.05 -34.11
CA VAL A 240 0.87 -17.11 -34.60
C VAL A 240 1.15 -18.16 -33.52
N THR A 241 1.46 -17.75 -32.30
CA THR A 241 1.74 -18.67 -31.19
C THR A 241 0.51 -19.48 -30.80
N SER A 242 -0.67 -18.86 -30.77
CA SER A 242 -1.95 -19.54 -30.52
C SER A 242 -2.31 -20.53 -31.62
N TRP A 243 -2.01 -20.22 -32.87
CA TRP A 243 -2.22 -21.11 -34.03
C TRP A 243 -1.29 -22.34 -33.99
N LEU A 244 -0.01 -22.15 -33.63
CA LEU A 244 0.98 -23.23 -33.49
C LEU A 244 0.58 -24.18 -32.33
N HIS A 245 0.08 -23.63 -31.22
CA HIS A 245 -0.40 -24.42 -30.07
C HIS A 245 -1.62 -25.28 -30.45
N LYS A 246 -2.60 -24.72 -31.16
CA LYS A 246 -3.79 -25.47 -31.64
C LYS A 246 -3.44 -26.64 -32.55
N ARG A 247 -2.26 -26.65 -33.21
CA ARG A 247 -1.79 -27.72 -34.09
C ARG A 247 -0.93 -28.78 -33.39
N GLY A 248 -0.81 -28.74 -32.05
CA GLY A 248 -0.06 -29.78 -31.33
C GLY A 248 1.45 -29.79 -31.57
N MET A 249 2.02 -28.72 -32.14
CA MET A 249 3.45 -28.68 -32.48
C MET A 249 4.39 -28.43 -31.31
N PHE A 250 3.87 -28.50 -30.05
CA PHE A 250 4.62 -28.30 -28.82
C PHE A 250 4.58 -29.53 -27.90
N GLU A 251 4.92 -30.73 -28.40
CA GLU A 251 5.14 -31.90 -27.54
C GLU A 251 6.56 -31.90 -26.92
N ASP A 252 6.65 -32.41 -25.67
CA ASP A 252 7.64 -32.10 -24.64
C ASP A 252 9.15 -32.20 -24.98
N ASP A 253 9.62 -33.08 -25.83
CA ASP A 253 11.07 -33.33 -26.02
C ASP A 253 11.74 -32.43 -27.07
N ARG A 254 10.96 -31.83 -27.97
CA ARG A 254 11.49 -30.88 -29.02
C ARG A 254 11.42 -29.42 -28.59
N ARG A 255 10.85 -29.17 -27.40
CA ARG A 255 10.47 -27.84 -26.87
C ARG A 255 11.67 -26.90 -26.73
N ARG A 256 12.78 -27.35 -26.12
CA ARG A 256 13.96 -26.51 -25.84
C ARG A 256 14.70 -26.15 -27.13
N GLY A 257 14.78 -27.06 -28.10
CA GLY A 257 15.40 -26.82 -29.39
C GLY A 257 14.62 -25.86 -30.25
N LEU A 258 13.28 -26.02 -30.34
CA LEU A 258 12.40 -25.15 -31.13
C LEU A 258 12.27 -23.74 -30.54
N ILE A 259 12.22 -23.61 -29.20
CA ILE A 259 12.22 -22.33 -28.52
C ILE A 259 13.54 -21.59 -28.79
N ARG A 260 14.70 -22.26 -28.72
CA ARG A 260 15.99 -21.67 -29.08
C ARG A 260 16.06 -21.28 -30.55
N LEU A 261 15.54 -22.09 -31.45
CA LEU A 261 15.51 -21.78 -32.89
C LEU A 261 14.57 -20.61 -33.22
N THR A 262 13.37 -20.58 -32.64
CA THR A 262 12.44 -19.46 -32.80
C THR A 262 12.95 -18.20 -32.13
N ASN A 263 13.64 -18.29 -31.00
CA ASN A 263 14.27 -17.15 -30.35
C ASN A 263 15.51 -16.66 -31.15
N ALA A 264 16.32 -17.55 -31.73
CA ALA A 264 17.41 -17.17 -32.62
C ALA A 264 16.92 -16.52 -33.92
N PHE A 265 15.81 -17.00 -34.49
CA PHE A 265 15.17 -16.37 -35.68
C PHE A 265 14.54 -15.02 -35.31
N LYS A 266 13.97 -14.88 -34.10
CA LYS A 266 13.43 -13.62 -33.59
C LYS A 266 14.51 -12.60 -33.29
N SER A 267 15.64 -13.00 -32.67
CA SER A 267 16.78 -12.09 -32.42
C SER A 267 17.45 -11.58 -33.67
N ALA A 268 17.32 -12.31 -34.77
CA ALA A 268 17.82 -11.88 -36.09
C ALA A 268 16.90 -10.86 -36.77
N ILE A 269 15.59 -10.83 -36.40
CA ILE A 269 14.59 -9.92 -37.00
C ILE A 269 14.25 -8.74 -36.08
N SER A 270 14.30 -8.91 -34.77
CA SER A 270 14.13 -7.82 -33.81
C SER A 270 15.32 -7.77 -32.84
N HIS A 271 16.03 -6.66 -32.85
CA HIS A 271 17.23 -6.43 -32.02
C HIS A 271 16.97 -6.36 -30.52
N GLN A 272 15.78 -6.71 -30.00
CA GLN A 272 15.43 -6.63 -28.57
C GLN A 272 14.86 -7.96 -28.09
N GLN A 273 15.63 -8.71 -27.30
CA GLN A 273 15.10 -9.77 -26.45
C GLN A 273 14.34 -9.11 -25.28
N ASN A 274 13.10 -9.54 -25.06
CA ASN A 274 12.32 -9.17 -23.89
C ASN A 274 12.95 -9.80 -22.64
N VAL A 275 13.15 -9.02 -21.57
CA VAL A 275 13.76 -9.49 -20.31
C VAL A 275 13.05 -10.72 -19.73
N PHE A 276 11.73 -10.78 -19.84
CA PHE A 276 10.93 -11.90 -19.34
C PHE A 276 11.20 -13.19 -20.13
N GLU A 277 11.35 -13.08 -21.45
CA GLU A 277 11.70 -14.22 -22.28
C GLU A 277 13.15 -14.66 -22.09
N GLY A 278 14.04 -13.73 -21.74
CA GLY A 278 15.40 -14.05 -21.29
C GLY A 278 15.44 -14.89 -20.00
N MET A 279 14.38 -14.80 -19.17
CA MET A 279 14.16 -15.61 -17.97
C MET A 279 13.32 -16.88 -18.25
N ASP A 280 13.13 -17.30 -19.51
CA ASP A 280 12.28 -18.43 -19.91
C ASP A 280 10.79 -18.30 -19.51
N ILE A 281 10.29 -17.08 -19.31
CA ILE A 281 8.87 -16.77 -19.08
C ILE A 281 8.23 -16.36 -20.40
N ARG A 282 7.16 -17.05 -20.82
CA ARG A 282 6.47 -16.68 -22.06
C ARG A 282 5.71 -15.38 -21.90
N TYR A 283 6.07 -14.39 -22.65
CA TYR A 283 5.48 -13.06 -22.61
C TYR A 283 4.38 -12.90 -23.67
N PHE A 284 3.24 -12.33 -23.25
CA PHE A 284 2.09 -12.00 -24.09
C PHE A 284 1.66 -10.55 -23.82
N GLY A 285 1.54 -9.77 -24.88
CA GLY A 285 1.10 -8.37 -24.75
C GLY A 285 2.10 -7.37 -25.34
N PRO A 286 1.92 -6.07 -25.03
CA PRO A 286 0.81 -5.56 -24.25
C PRO A 286 -0.55 -5.63 -24.95
N PHE A 287 -1.64 -5.81 -24.18
CA PHE A 287 -3.02 -5.77 -24.67
C PHE A 287 -3.80 -4.69 -23.91
N ASN A 288 -4.91 -4.24 -24.50
CA ASN A 288 -5.83 -3.33 -23.83
C ASN A 288 -6.49 -4.02 -22.63
N GLY A 289 -6.19 -3.57 -21.42
CA GLY A 289 -6.74 -4.10 -20.17
C GLY A 289 -8.19 -3.67 -19.90
N HIS A 290 -8.78 -2.78 -20.73
CA HIS A 290 -10.16 -2.33 -20.61
C HIS A 290 -11.12 -2.99 -21.61
N ASP A 291 -10.67 -3.95 -22.41
CA ASP A 291 -11.53 -4.77 -23.25
C ASP A 291 -11.81 -6.13 -22.57
N VAL A 292 -12.86 -6.20 -21.77
CA VAL A 292 -13.24 -7.41 -21.02
C VAL A 292 -13.48 -8.61 -21.94
N LYS A 293 -14.03 -8.40 -23.16
CA LYS A 293 -14.30 -9.48 -24.11
C LYS A 293 -13.01 -10.07 -24.66
N GLU A 294 -12.08 -9.19 -25.00
CA GLU A 294 -10.73 -9.60 -25.47
C GLU A 294 -9.96 -10.29 -24.33
N LEU A 295 -10.03 -9.77 -23.09
CA LEU A 295 -9.42 -10.39 -21.91
C LEU A 295 -9.95 -11.80 -21.67
N VAL A 296 -11.25 -12.03 -21.74
CA VAL A 296 -11.86 -13.37 -21.60
C VAL A 296 -11.31 -14.32 -22.67
N ARG A 297 -11.20 -13.84 -23.93
CA ARG A 297 -10.66 -14.64 -25.02
C ARG A 297 -9.20 -15.04 -24.78
N ILE A 298 -8.38 -14.10 -24.33
CA ILE A 298 -6.94 -14.31 -24.05
C ILE A 298 -6.78 -15.25 -22.85
N LEU A 299 -7.47 -14.98 -21.74
CA LEU A 299 -7.35 -15.75 -20.50
C LEU A 299 -7.78 -17.21 -20.68
N ARG A 300 -8.85 -17.47 -21.47
CA ARG A 300 -9.25 -18.85 -21.84
C ARG A 300 -8.14 -19.61 -22.57
N GLN A 301 -7.39 -18.94 -23.46
CA GLN A 301 -6.28 -19.56 -24.17
C GLN A 301 -5.07 -19.79 -23.25
N LEU A 302 -4.74 -18.81 -22.40
CA LEU A 302 -3.61 -18.90 -21.47
C LEU A 302 -3.84 -19.93 -20.36
N LYS A 303 -5.09 -20.14 -19.94
CA LYS A 303 -5.48 -21.14 -18.93
C LYS A 303 -5.08 -22.56 -19.33
N GLU A 304 -5.17 -22.87 -20.63
CA GLU A 304 -4.84 -24.22 -21.16
C GLU A 304 -3.35 -24.39 -21.50
N MET A 305 -2.57 -23.31 -21.47
CA MET A 305 -1.16 -23.37 -21.78
C MET A 305 -0.32 -23.84 -20.59
N LYS A 306 0.61 -24.77 -20.81
CA LYS A 306 1.56 -25.26 -19.82
C LYS A 306 2.78 -24.34 -19.68
N GLY A 307 3.39 -24.36 -18.50
CA GLY A 307 4.59 -23.59 -18.16
C GLY A 307 4.32 -22.12 -17.83
N PRO A 308 5.31 -21.40 -17.30
CA PRO A 308 5.16 -20.03 -16.80
C PRO A 308 4.85 -19.02 -17.91
N LYS A 309 3.96 -18.09 -17.61
CA LYS A 309 3.44 -17.07 -18.55
C LYS A 309 3.33 -15.72 -17.87
N LEU A 310 3.61 -14.65 -18.63
CA LEU A 310 3.33 -13.28 -18.25
C LEU A 310 2.41 -12.64 -19.28
N LEU A 311 1.27 -12.14 -18.82
CA LEU A 311 0.32 -11.34 -19.60
C LEU A 311 0.48 -9.87 -19.21
N HIS A 312 0.95 -9.06 -20.15
CA HIS A 312 1.10 -7.62 -19.98
C HIS A 312 -0.16 -6.91 -20.46
N LEU A 313 -0.78 -6.14 -19.58
CA LEU A 313 -2.01 -5.39 -19.86
C LEU A 313 -1.77 -3.90 -19.64
N HIS A 314 -2.13 -3.11 -20.63
CA HIS A 314 -2.22 -1.66 -20.50
C HIS A 314 -3.56 -1.26 -19.93
N THR A 315 -3.54 -0.52 -18.83
CA THR A 315 -4.73 0.04 -18.20
C THR A 315 -4.56 1.53 -17.90
N GLN A 316 -5.65 2.18 -17.56
CA GLN A 316 -5.68 3.56 -17.09
C GLN A 316 -6.19 3.57 -15.65
N LYS A 317 -5.37 4.04 -14.72
CA LYS A 317 -5.76 4.23 -13.33
C LYS A 317 -6.91 5.25 -13.24
N GLY A 318 -8.00 4.93 -12.55
CA GLY A 318 -9.19 5.79 -12.48
C GLY A 318 -10.15 5.65 -13.66
N HIS A 319 -9.95 4.68 -14.56
CA HIS A 319 -10.74 4.48 -15.78
C HIS A 319 -12.25 4.48 -15.55
N GLY A 320 -12.99 5.24 -16.41
CA GLY A 320 -14.44 5.35 -16.39
C GLY A 320 -14.98 6.34 -15.35
N TYR A 321 -14.10 7.10 -14.66
CA TYR A 321 -14.51 8.22 -13.82
C TYR A 321 -13.63 9.44 -14.10
N ALA A 322 -14.13 10.38 -14.91
CA ALA A 322 -13.38 11.50 -15.45
C ALA A 322 -12.54 12.32 -14.43
N PRO A 323 -13.03 12.60 -13.20
CA PRO A 323 -12.20 13.26 -12.21
C PRO A 323 -10.96 12.45 -11.83
N ALA A 324 -11.07 11.12 -11.70
CA ALA A 324 -9.98 10.24 -11.35
C ALA A 324 -8.97 10.03 -12.49
N GLU A 325 -9.43 10.05 -13.74
CA GLU A 325 -8.57 9.99 -14.92
C GLU A 325 -7.70 11.25 -15.07
N LYS A 326 -8.23 12.40 -14.63
CA LYS A 326 -7.53 13.70 -14.74
C LYS A 326 -6.39 13.86 -13.73
N ASP A 327 -6.56 13.36 -12.50
CA ASP A 327 -5.57 13.47 -11.43
C ASP A 327 -5.52 12.18 -10.60
N VAL A 328 -4.77 11.22 -11.11
CA VAL A 328 -4.70 9.88 -10.54
C VAL A 328 -4.04 9.82 -9.16
N THR A 329 -3.17 10.77 -8.83
CA THR A 329 -2.49 10.84 -7.53
C THR A 329 -3.47 11.23 -6.43
N ILE A 330 -4.21 12.32 -6.62
CA ILE A 330 -5.25 12.76 -5.68
C ILE A 330 -6.34 11.69 -5.54
N TRP A 331 -6.74 11.07 -6.66
CA TRP A 331 -7.80 10.08 -6.69
C TRP A 331 -7.35 8.66 -6.32
N HIS A 332 -6.09 8.48 -5.94
CA HIS A 332 -5.67 7.23 -5.31
C HIS A 332 -6.45 6.97 -4.01
N ALA A 333 -6.56 7.99 -3.14
CA ALA A 333 -7.38 7.95 -1.92
C ALA A 333 -8.03 9.34 -1.68
N PRO A 334 -9.12 9.67 -2.41
CA PRO A 334 -9.62 11.05 -2.55
C PRO A 334 -10.28 11.64 -1.30
N GLY A 335 -10.55 10.87 -0.27
CA GLY A 335 -11.45 11.28 0.81
C GLY A 335 -12.91 11.21 0.38
N LYS A 336 -13.81 11.95 1.04
CA LYS A 336 -15.20 12.08 0.64
C LYS A 336 -15.35 13.05 -0.53
N PHE A 337 -16.27 12.74 -1.45
CA PHE A 337 -16.49 13.57 -2.63
C PHE A 337 -17.95 13.48 -3.15
N ASN A 338 -18.34 14.43 -3.95
CA ASN A 338 -19.60 14.39 -4.70
C ASN A 338 -19.39 13.59 -5.99
N VAL A 339 -20.20 12.55 -6.22
CA VAL A 339 -20.07 11.64 -7.38
C VAL A 339 -20.26 12.36 -8.71
N GLU A 340 -21.22 13.31 -8.79
CA GLU A 340 -21.58 13.99 -10.05
C GLU A 340 -20.56 15.06 -10.44
N THR A 341 -20.10 15.85 -9.46
CA THR A 341 -19.20 16.98 -9.72
C THR A 341 -17.72 16.64 -9.58
N GLY A 342 -17.39 15.55 -8.88
CA GLY A 342 -16.02 15.24 -8.48
C GLY A 342 -15.46 16.18 -7.40
N GLU A 343 -16.28 17.04 -6.82
CA GLU A 343 -15.85 17.98 -5.78
C GLU A 343 -15.57 17.23 -4.48
N ARG A 344 -14.33 17.35 -4.00
CA ARG A 344 -13.88 16.70 -2.76
C ARG A 344 -14.27 17.52 -1.55
N GLN A 345 -14.74 16.85 -0.50
CA GLN A 345 -14.97 17.50 0.79
C GLN A 345 -13.62 17.72 1.49
N VAL A 346 -12.98 18.83 1.18
CA VAL A 346 -11.77 19.27 1.89
C VAL A 346 -12.23 19.86 3.23
N LYS A 347 -11.75 19.26 4.33
CA LYS A 347 -11.96 19.85 5.66
C LYS A 347 -11.11 21.11 5.76
N ASP A 348 -11.69 22.18 6.31
CA ASP A 348 -10.91 23.34 6.70
C ASP A 348 -9.93 22.94 7.81
N GLU A 349 -8.65 22.93 7.50
CA GLU A 349 -7.56 22.58 8.40
C GLU A 349 -6.77 23.82 8.87
N SER A 350 -7.19 25.04 8.50
CA SER A 350 -6.47 26.27 8.79
C SER A 350 -6.24 26.56 10.29
N ASN A 351 -7.09 26.00 11.16
CA ASN A 351 -7.01 26.15 12.61
C ASN A 351 -6.64 24.84 13.34
N LYS A 352 -5.98 23.90 12.64
CA LYS A 352 -5.53 22.64 13.23
C LYS A 352 -4.02 22.57 13.24
N PRO A 353 -3.44 21.80 14.18
CA PRO A 353 -2.03 21.43 14.11
C PRO A 353 -1.71 20.77 12.76
N PRO A 354 -0.50 20.98 12.21
CA PRO A 354 -0.08 20.33 10.98
C PRO A 354 0.05 18.82 11.17
N ARG A 355 0.08 18.10 10.06
CA ARG A 355 0.44 16.69 10.09
C ARG A 355 1.95 16.55 10.32
N PHE A 356 2.37 15.55 11.07
CA PHE A 356 3.80 15.29 11.30
C PHE A 356 4.60 15.19 10.00
N GLN A 357 4.05 14.57 8.95
CA GLN A 357 4.69 14.49 7.64
C GLN A 357 4.95 15.87 7.01
N ASP A 358 4.04 16.84 7.22
CA ASP A 358 4.21 18.20 6.66
C ASP A 358 5.28 18.95 7.43
N VAL A 359 5.29 18.81 8.77
CA VAL A 359 6.40 19.32 9.62
C VAL A 359 7.74 18.76 9.17
N PHE A 360 7.80 17.45 8.90
CA PHE A 360 9.01 16.81 8.36
C PHE A 360 9.43 17.43 7.03
N GLY A 361 8.51 17.52 6.06
CA GLY A 361 8.85 18.01 4.70
C GLY A 361 9.33 19.46 4.68
N GLU A 362 8.65 20.35 5.42
CA GLU A 362 9.04 21.77 5.53
C GLU A 362 10.37 21.92 6.30
N THR A 363 10.53 21.21 7.42
CA THR A 363 11.78 21.21 8.19
C THR A 363 12.95 20.70 7.38
N LEU A 364 12.76 19.61 6.61
CA LEU A 364 13.81 19.07 5.76
C LEU A 364 14.28 20.10 4.71
N LEU A 365 13.35 20.81 4.08
CA LEU A 365 13.69 21.87 3.12
C LEU A 365 14.45 23.02 3.80
N GLU A 366 14.02 23.45 4.99
CA GLU A 366 14.74 24.51 5.72
C GLU A 366 16.17 24.10 6.08
N LEU A 367 16.36 22.87 6.56
CA LEU A 367 17.69 22.32 6.88
C LEU A 367 18.55 22.17 5.63
N ALA A 368 17.97 21.68 4.52
CA ALA A 368 18.67 21.53 3.25
C ALA A 368 19.12 22.86 2.64
N LYS A 369 18.40 23.95 2.88
CA LYS A 369 18.83 25.31 2.49
C LYS A 369 20.06 25.78 3.28
N GLN A 370 20.25 25.28 4.49
CA GLN A 370 21.38 25.66 5.36
C GLN A 370 22.57 24.70 5.27
N ASN A 371 22.32 23.45 4.83
CA ASN A 371 23.33 22.39 4.77
C ASN A 371 23.27 21.68 3.40
N GLU A 372 24.26 21.95 2.56
CA GLU A 372 24.36 21.42 1.20
C GLU A 372 24.57 19.91 1.15
N LYS A 373 24.98 19.27 2.24
CA LYS A 373 25.16 17.82 2.33
C LYS A 373 23.86 17.04 2.46
N ILE A 374 22.75 17.69 2.85
CA ILE A 374 21.47 17.03 3.06
C ILE A 374 20.89 16.57 1.73
N ILE A 375 20.53 15.27 1.68
CA ILE A 375 19.88 14.59 0.57
C ILE A 375 18.58 13.97 1.08
N GLY A 376 17.47 14.16 0.35
CA GLY A 376 16.19 13.53 0.61
C GLY A 376 16.04 12.23 -0.17
N ILE A 377 15.66 11.13 0.50
CA ILE A 377 15.44 9.82 -0.16
C ILE A 377 14.12 9.23 0.34
N THR A 378 13.30 8.73 -0.59
CA THR A 378 12.06 8.01 -0.24
C THR A 378 11.75 6.89 -1.22
N PRO A 379 11.29 5.71 -0.76
CA PRO A 379 10.83 4.64 -1.65
C PRO A 379 9.35 4.83 -2.01
N ALA A 380 9.06 5.43 -3.17
CA ALA A 380 7.75 5.59 -3.81
C ALA A 380 6.70 6.42 -3.03
N MET A 381 7.13 7.24 -2.06
CA MET A 381 6.21 7.97 -1.17
C MET A 381 6.46 9.48 -1.09
N PRO A 382 6.88 10.19 -2.18
CA PRO A 382 7.24 11.62 -2.08
C PRO A 382 6.10 12.49 -1.56
N THR A 383 4.86 12.31 -2.04
CA THR A 383 3.68 13.05 -1.54
C THR A 383 3.20 12.51 -0.18
N GLY A 384 3.34 11.21 0.05
CA GLY A 384 2.92 10.56 1.29
C GLY A 384 3.71 11.00 2.51
N CYS A 385 4.99 11.30 2.38
CA CYS A 385 5.85 11.80 3.45
C CYS A 385 6.20 13.28 3.32
N SER A 386 5.54 14.02 2.43
CA SER A 386 5.77 15.45 2.14
C SER A 386 7.20 15.79 1.65
N MET A 387 7.97 14.79 1.17
CA MET A 387 9.28 15.02 0.57
C MET A 387 9.19 15.73 -0.79
N ASN A 388 8.00 15.69 -1.43
CA ASN A 388 7.71 16.46 -2.64
C ASN A 388 7.96 17.97 -2.46
N ILE A 389 7.93 18.51 -1.23
CA ILE A 389 8.27 19.90 -0.91
C ILE A 389 9.74 20.17 -1.28
N MET A 390 10.65 19.36 -0.78
CA MET A 390 12.08 19.46 -1.13
C MET A 390 12.35 19.08 -2.59
N MET A 391 11.65 18.07 -3.11
CA MET A 391 11.79 17.60 -4.49
C MET A 391 11.44 18.69 -5.52
N HIS A 392 10.47 19.55 -5.20
CA HIS A 392 10.11 20.68 -6.06
C HIS A 392 11.19 21.76 -6.10
N GLU A 393 11.79 22.10 -4.95
CA GLU A 393 12.77 23.16 -4.81
C GLU A 393 14.22 22.71 -5.14
N MET A 394 14.53 21.43 -4.85
CA MET A 394 15.87 20.85 -4.97
C MET A 394 15.81 19.44 -5.60
N PRO A 395 15.36 19.31 -6.87
CA PRO A 395 15.16 18.02 -7.51
C PRO A 395 16.44 17.17 -7.63
N GLU A 396 17.61 17.81 -7.76
CA GLU A 396 18.92 17.16 -7.85
C GLU A 396 19.40 16.57 -6.51
N ARG A 397 18.76 16.96 -5.39
CA ARG A 397 19.08 16.51 -4.03
C ARG A 397 17.98 15.67 -3.42
N THR A 398 16.99 15.24 -4.21
CA THR A 398 15.86 14.47 -3.70
C THR A 398 15.58 13.29 -4.63
N PHE A 399 15.55 12.09 -4.06
CA PHE A 399 15.45 10.84 -4.84
C PHE A 399 14.22 10.04 -4.41
N ASP A 400 13.33 9.78 -5.37
CA ASP A 400 12.37 8.69 -5.29
C ASP A 400 13.00 7.46 -5.95
N VAL A 401 13.18 6.39 -5.19
CA VAL A 401 13.83 5.16 -5.66
C VAL A 401 12.84 4.05 -6.06
N GLY A 402 11.55 4.38 -6.14
CA GLY A 402 10.49 3.39 -6.37
C GLY A 402 10.21 2.53 -5.14
N ILE A 403 9.43 1.46 -5.29
CA ILE A 403 9.10 0.55 -4.17
C ILE A 403 10.31 -0.35 -3.89
N ALA A 404 11.32 0.20 -3.19
CA ALA A 404 12.62 -0.42 -2.99
C ALA A 404 13.26 0.01 -1.66
N GLU A 405 12.66 -0.38 -0.53
CA GLU A 405 13.05 0.08 0.81
C GLU A 405 14.49 -0.34 1.17
N GLY A 406 14.87 -1.58 0.88
CA GLY A 406 16.25 -2.05 1.10
C GLY A 406 17.26 -1.26 0.28
N HIS A 407 16.95 -0.99 -1.01
CA HIS A 407 17.79 -0.12 -1.85
C HIS A 407 17.89 1.29 -1.29
N ALA A 408 16.78 1.89 -0.83
CA ALA A 408 16.76 3.23 -0.25
C ALA A 408 17.76 3.36 0.92
N VAL A 409 17.80 2.36 1.81
CA VAL A 409 18.69 2.35 2.97
C VAL A 409 20.16 2.13 2.53
N THR A 410 20.44 1.13 1.69
CA THR A 410 21.80 0.88 1.20
C THR A 410 22.36 2.04 0.38
N PHE A 411 21.51 2.65 -0.48
CA PHE A 411 21.86 3.84 -1.27
C PHE A 411 22.18 5.05 -0.37
N SER A 412 21.38 5.23 0.70
CA SER A 412 21.67 6.23 1.73
C SER A 412 23.02 5.96 2.41
N GLY A 413 23.32 4.70 2.76
CA GLY A 413 24.61 4.29 3.31
C GLY A 413 25.77 4.63 2.37
N GLY A 414 25.63 4.35 1.07
CA GLY A 414 26.62 4.72 0.06
C GLY A 414 26.88 6.23 -0.02
N MET A 415 25.81 7.05 -0.03
CA MET A 415 25.95 8.51 -0.02
C MET A 415 26.59 9.05 1.26
N ALA A 416 26.22 8.49 2.42
CA ALA A 416 26.81 8.86 3.70
C ALA A 416 28.31 8.50 3.77
N LYS A 417 28.72 7.41 3.14
CA LYS A 417 30.13 7.02 3.03
C LYS A 417 30.97 8.03 2.27
N GLU A 418 30.38 8.71 1.29
CA GLU A 418 31.00 9.76 0.49
C GLU A 418 30.83 11.17 1.11
N GLY A 419 30.30 11.27 2.34
CA GLY A 419 30.24 12.51 3.12
C GLY A 419 28.98 13.33 2.93
N LEU A 420 27.95 12.81 2.25
CA LEU A 420 26.62 13.40 2.22
C LEU A 420 25.84 13.02 3.49
N LEU A 421 24.71 13.66 3.70
CA LEU A 421 23.84 13.45 4.86
C LEU A 421 22.41 13.07 4.40
N PRO A 422 22.16 11.78 4.16
CA PRO A 422 20.84 11.33 3.72
C PRO A 422 19.80 11.40 4.83
N PHE A 423 18.64 11.99 4.53
CA PHE A 423 17.38 11.83 5.24
C PHE A 423 16.52 10.85 4.44
N CYS A 424 16.47 9.61 4.89
CA CYS A 424 15.72 8.54 4.25
C CYS A 424 14.39 8.34 4.96
N ASN A 425 13.29 8.72 4.30
CA ASN A 425 11.95 8.62 4.87
C ASN A 425 11.23 7.38 4.34
N ILE A 426 10.89 6.46 5.24
CA ILE A 426 10.21 5.20 4.96
C ILE A 426 9.07 5.04 5.96
N TYR A 427 7.91 4.52 5.53
CA TYR A 427 6.86 4.16 6.49
C TYR A 427 7.35 3.05 7.42
N SER A 428 7.09 3.18 8.71
CA SER A 428 7.57 2.25 9.74
C SER A 428 7.26 0.78 9.42
N ALA A 429 6.04 0.48 8.95
CA ALA A 429 5.66 -0.88 8.55
C ALA A 429 6.45 -1.38 7.32
N PHE A 430 6.86 -0.50 6.40
CA PHE A 430 7.62 -0.86 5.20
C PHE A 430 9.12 -0.94 5.47
N ALA A 431 9.62 -0.21 6.44
CA ALA A 431 11.03 -0.27 6.87
C ALA A 431 11.46 -1.67 7.34
N GLN A 432 10.50 -2.55 7.68
CA GLN A 432 10.77 -3.96 7.98
C GLN A 432 11.48 -4.68 6.83
N ARG A 433 11.27 -4.28 5.56
CA ARG A 433 11.97 -4.83 4.39
C ARG A 433 13.44 -4.42 4.30
N ALA A 434 13.82 -3.37 5.01
CA ALA A 434 15.18 -2.86 5.04
C ALA A 434 15.91 -3.21 6.34
N PHE A 435 15.37 -4.13 7.16
CA PHE A 435 15.93 -4.46 8.47
C PHE A 435 17.40 -4.92 8.39
N ASP A 436 17.72 -5.83 7.46
CA ASP A 436 19.10 -6.26 7.20
C ASP A 436 19.98 -5.09 6.75
N ASN A 437 19.49 -4.26 5.84
CA ASN A 437 20.24 -3.11 5.32
C ASN A 437 20.50 -2.05 6.40
N ILE A 438 19.58 -1.85 7.34
CA ILE A 438 19.80 -0.97 8.51
C ILE A 438 20.95 -1.50 9.37
N ILE A 439 21.01 -2.80 9.59
CA ILE A 439 22.08 -3.44 10.40
C ILE A 439 23.40 -3.41 9.65
N HIS A 440 23.42 -4.03 8.46
CA HIS A 440 24.66 -4.34 7.74
C HIS A 440 25.26 -3.10 7.07
N ASP A 441 24.41 -2.31 6.36
CA ASP A 441 24.88 -1.25 5.48
C ASP A 441 24.98 0.12 6.17
N VAL A 442 24.36 0.26 7.37
CA VAL A 442 24.32 1.53 8.09
C VAL A 442 24.89 1.38 9.51
N ALA A 443 24.32 0.53 10.37
CA ALA A 443 24.65 0.50 11.80
C ALA A 443 26.05 -0.07 12.09
N ILE A 444 26.45 -1.17 11.43
CA ILE A 444 27.80 -1.75 11.55
C ILE A 444 28.87 -0.73 11.12
N LEU A 445 28.58 0.00 10.05
CA LEU A 445 29.52 0.98 9.47
C LEU A 445 29.46 2.34 10.18
N LYS A 446 28.53 2.54 11.11
CA LYS A 446 28.29 3.81 11.85
C LYS A 446 28.14 5.02 10.92
N LEU A 447 27.41 4.84 9.81
CA LEU A 447 27.22 5.88 8.80
C LEU A 447 26.20 6.93 9.26
N ASN A 448 26.44 8.19 8.94
CA ASN A 448 25.53 9.29 9.25
C ASN A 448 24.32 9.29 8.30
N VAL A 449 23.41 8.36 8.51
CA VAL A 449 22.12 8.28 7.84
C VAL A 449 21.03 8.63 8.85
N VAL A 450 20.12 9.53 8.49
CA VAL A 450 18.94 9.85 9.27
C VAL A 450 17.74 9.07 8.67
N LEU A 451 17.31 8.04 9.39
CA LEU A 451 16.13 7.25 9.00
C LEU A 451 14.89 7.85 9.67
N CYS A 452 13.97 8.38 8.87
CA CYS A 452 12.70 8.91 9.34
C CYS A 452 11.62 7.87 9.13
N LEU A 453 11.17 7.25 10.24
CA LEU A 453 10.13 6.22 10.22
C LEU A 453 8.76 6.89 10.39
N ASP A 454 8.14 7.22 9.26
CA ASP A 454 6.82 7.80 9.22
C ASP A 454 5.74 6.73 9.45
N ARG A 455 4.56 7.08 9.95
CA ARG A 455 3.46 6.16 10.29
C ARG A 455 3.85 5.14 11.36
N ALA A 456 4.65 5.54 12.35
CA ALA A 456 4.92 4.72 13.52
C ALA A 456 3.63 4.53 14.35
N GLY A 457 3.51 3.40 15.04
CA GLY A 457 2.36 3.06 15.86
C GLY A 457 1.11 2.70 15.05
N LEU A 458 -0.06 2.97 15.62
CA LEU A 458 -1.36 2.70 14.99
C LEU A 458 -1.65 3.71 13.89
N VAL A 459 -1.92 3.23 12.66
CA VAL A 459 -2.21 4.10 11.50
C VAL A 459 -3.68 4.15 11.10
N GLY A 460 -4.51 3.26 11.66
CA GLY A 460 -5.96 3.33 11.51
C GLY A 460 -6.53 2.39 10.45
N GLU A 461 -7.18 2.95 9.45
CA GLU A 461 -8.09 2.23 8.55
C GLU A 461 -7.42 1.21 7.62
N ASP A 462 -6.09 1.26 7.45
CA ASP A 462 -5.34 0.28 6.63
C ASP A 462 -4.94 -0.98 7.43
N GLY A 463 -5.13 -0.95 8.73
CA GLY A 463 -5.08 -2.13 9.61
C GLY A 463 -3.68 -2.73 9.82
N PRO A 464 -3.64 -4.03 10.19
CA PRO A 464 -2.43 -4.69 10.70
C PRO A 464 -1.24 -4.67 9.76
N THR A 465 -1.46 -4.59 8.46
CA THR A 465 -0.39 -4.55 7.46
C THR A 465 0.33 -3.20 7.40
N HIS A 466 -0.29 -2.14 7.95
CA HIS A 466 0.23 -0.78 7.87
C HIS A 466 0.59 -0.19 9.25
N HIS A 467 0.19 -0.82 10.37
CA HIS A 467 0.61 -0.38 11.69
C HIS A 467 2.13 -0.47 11.85
N GLY A 468 2.76 0.65 12.22
CA GLY A 468 4.19 0.73 12.57
C GLY A 468 4.45 0.24 13.98
N ALA A 469 4.00 -0.98 14.30
CA ALA A 469 3.94 -1.50 15.65
C ALA A 469 5.27 -2.07 16.17
N PHE A 470 6.15 -2.52 15.26
CA PHE A 470 7.29 -3.36 15.62
C PHE A 470 8.63 -2.63 15.62
N ASP A 471 8.70 -1.41 15.15
CA ASP A 471 9.94 -0.65 14.94
C ASP A 471 10.79 -0.52 16.21
N LEU A 472 10.19 -0.13 17.34
CA LEU A 472 10.91 -0.01 18.61
C LEU A 472 11.52 -1.33 19.05
N ALA A 473 10.72 -2.40 19.07
CA ALA A 473 11.15 -3.72 19.51
C ALA A 473 12.21 -4.35 18.61
N ALA A 474 12.08 -4.15 17.28
CA ALA A 474 13.00 -4.70 16.30
C ALA A 474 14.34 -3.95 16.26
N LEU A 475 14.31 -2.62 16.39
CA LEU A 475 15.51 -1.80 16.20
C LEU A 475 16.31 -1.57 17.50
N ARG A 476 15.67 -1.65 18.66
CA ARG A 476 16.32 -1.43 19.96
C ARG A 476 17.58 -2.27 20.19
N PRO A 477 17.63 -3.57 19.88
CA PRO A 477 18.80 -4.39 20.15
C PRO A 477 20.00 -4.08 19.24
N ILE A 478 19.81 -3.37 18.12
CA ILE A 478 20.86 -3.12 17.14
C ILE A 478 21.87 -2.12 17.72
N PRO A 479 23.20 -2.47 17.81
CA PRO A 479 24.22 -1.53 18.27
C PRO A 479 24.37 -0.30 17.37
N ASN A 480 24.95 0.77 17.91
CA ASN A 480 25.29 2.02 17.21
C ASN A 480 24.12 2.85 16.70
N LEU A 481 22.87 2.43 16.89
CA LEU A 481 21.69 3.25 16.51
C LEU A 481 21.32 4.23 17.62
N THR A 482 20.98 5.45 17.22
CA THR A 482 20.18 6.38 18.03
C THR A 482 18.72 6.25 17.63
N ILE A 483 17.80 6.07 18.59
CA ILE A 483 16.36 5.92 18.33
C ILE A 483 15.60 6.95 19.14
N ALA A 484 14.93 7.87 18.45
CA ALA A 484 14.17 8.98 19.03
C ALA A 484 12.72 8.99 18.56
N SER A 485 11.82 9.53 19.41
CA SER A 485 10.42 9.77 19.06
C SER A 485 9.98 11.11 19.64
N PRO A 486 9.64 12.10 18.79
CA PRO A 486 9.22 13.41 19.25
C PRO A 486 7.84 13.37 19.90
N LEU A 487 7.64 14.14 20.98
CA LEU A 487 6.33 14.29 21.62
C LEU A 487 5.38 15.14 20.78
N ASP A 488 5.91 16.16 20.13
CA ASP A 488 5.19 17.16 19.37
C ASP A 488 6.00 17.66 18.15
N GLU A 489 5.48 18.64 17.45
CA GLU A 489 6.07 19.25 16.26
C GLU A 489 7.38 19.97 16.55
N HIS A 490 7.50 20.66 17.69
CA HIS A 490 8.75 21.31 18.11
C HIS A 490 9.86 20.30 18.32
N GLU A 491 9.55 19.18 18.97
CA GLU A 491 10.50 18.09 19.22
C GLU A 491 10.92 17.43 17.89
N LEU A 492 9.99 17.20 16.94
CA LEU A 492 10.35 16.66 15.62
C LEU A 492 11.34 17.57 14.90
N ARG A 493 11.05 18.87 14.87
CA ARG A 493 11.89 19.87 14.23
C ARG A 493 13.30 19.92 14.85
N ARG A 494 13.38 19.90 16.18
CA ARG A 494 14.65 19.91 16.93
C ARG A 494 15.42 18.59 16.81
N MET A 495 14.72 17.43 16.78
CA MET A 495 15.36 16.13 16.56
C MET A 495 15.97 16.04 15.16
N MET A 496 15.26 16.54 14.12
CA MET A 496 15.81 16.59 12.76
C MET A 496 17.04 17.50 12.68
N TYR A 497 17.00 18.66 13.36
CA TYR A 497 18.16 19.53 13.46
C TYR A 497 19.33 18.84 14.20
N THR A 498 19.07 18.17 15.31
CA THR A 498 20.08 17.44 16.07
C THR A 498 20.73 16.33 15.25
N ALA A 499 19.91 15.57 14.52
CA ALA A 499 20.38 14.43 13.72
C ALA A 499 21.32 14.84 12.57
N GLN A 500 21.27 16.08 12.09
CA GLN A 500 22.19 16.57 11.05
C GLN A 500 23.56 17.04 11.58
N LEU A 501 23.70 17.20 12.89
CA LEU A 501 24.95 17.67 13.47
C LEU A 501 26.05 16.59 13.36
N PRO A 502 27.35 17.00 13.36
CA PRO A 502 28.46 16.03 13.29
C PRO A 502 28.41 15.00 14.40
N ASP A 503 28.88 13.78 14.09
CA ASP A 503 29.09 12.68 15.03
C ASP A 503 27.84 12.17 15.77
N LYS A 504 26.63 12.40 15.19
CA LYS A 504 25.39 11.85 15.75
C LYS A 504 25.13 10.37 15.35
N GLY A 505 25.92 9.83 14.39
CA GLY A 505 25.87 8.43 13.95
C GLY A 505 24.57 8.10 13.19
N PRO A 506 24.23 6.84 13.02
CA PRO A 506 22.93 6.46 12.48
C PRO A 506 21.80 6.90 13.41
N PHE A 507 20.90 7.72 12.92
CA PHE A 507 19.87 8.36 13.73
C PHE A 507 18.46 7.99 13.20
N ILE A 508 17.62 7.42 14.05
CA ILE A 508 16.25 7.06 13.73
C ILE A 508 15.29 8.01 14.43
N ILE A 509 14.41 8.66 13.66
CA ILE A 509 13.33 9.49 14.17
C ILE A 509 12.00 8.85 13.76
N ARG A 510 11.21 8.36 14.72
CA ARG A 510 9.90 7.77 14.45
C ARG A 510 8.78 8.71 14.86
N TYR A 511 7.77 8.87 14.01
CA TYR A 511 6.61 9.73 14.28
C TYR A 511 5.32 9.16 13.63
N PRO A 512 4.12 9.47 14.19
CA PRO A 512 2.88 8.85 13.77
C PRO A 512 2.29 9.47 12.51
N ARG A 513 1.28 8.80 11.97
CA ARG A 513 0.33 9.37 11.01
C ARG A 513 -0.60 10.35 11.71
N GLY A 514 -0.89 11.49 11.10
CA GLY A 514 -1.90 12.45 11.55
C GLY A 514 -1.33 13.76 12.03
N CYS A 515 -2.21 14.58 12.58
CA CYS A 515 -1.83 15.91 13.11
C CYS A 515 -1.15 15.77 14.47
N GLY A 516 -0.27 16.71 14.78
CA GLY A 516 0.31 16.86 16.10
C GLY A 516 -0.61 17.62 17.06
N SER A 517 -0.02 18.40 17.95
CA SER A 517 -0.73 19.13 19.02
C SER A 517 -0.55 20.64 18.98
N LEU A 518 0.42 21.17 18.21
CA LEU A 518 0.79 22.57 18.21
C LEU A 518 0.43 23.24 16.88
N ILE A 519 -0.39 24.29 16.91
CA ILE A 519 -0.71 25.11 15.74
C ILE A 519 0.51 25.96 15.35
N ASP A 520 1.12 26.63 16.33
CA ASP A 520 2.37 27.39 16.16
C ASP A 520 3.57 26.46 16.37
N TRP A 521 3.90 25.69 15.34
CA TRP A 521 4.92 24.67 15.40
C TRP A 521 6.32 25.14 14.95
N HIS A 522 6.42 26.31 14.35
CA HIS A 522 7.71 26.87 13.95
C HIS A 522 8.45 27.37 15.19
N CYS A 523 9.53 26.69 15.55
CA CYS A 523 10.40 27.09 16.62
C CYS A 523 11.85 27.23 16.13
N PRO A 524 12.73 27.97 16.82
CA PRO A 524 14.15 27.97 16.52
C PRO A 524 14.74 26.57 16.56
N PHE A 525 15.73 26.34 15.70
CA PHE A 525 16.54 25.12 15.76
C PHE A 525 17.41 25.13 17.00
N GLU A 526 17.27 24.11 17.82
CA GLU A 526 18.04 23.89 19.03
C GLU A 526 18.45 22.42 19.09
N GLU A 527 19.69 22.17 19.52
CA GLU A 527 20.16 20.79 19.73
C GLU A 527 19.48 20.18 20.96
N ILE A 528 18.94 18.97 20.79
CA ILE A 528 18.49 18.13 21.90
C ILE A 528 19.65 17.22 22.27
N PRO A 529 20.17 17.24 23.52
CA PRO A 529 21.20 16.31 23.94
C PRO A 529 20.75 14.87 23.76
N VAL A 530 21.48 14.11 22.94
CA VAL A 530 21.16 12.72 22.62
C VAL A 530 21.14 11.87 23.90
N GLY A 531 20.09 11.07 24.05
CA GLY A 531 19.88 10.23 25.23
C GLY A 531 19.40 10.99 26.46
N LYS A 532 18.90 12.20 26.33
CA LYS A 532 18.33 12.96 27.47
C LYS A 532 16.84 13.12 27.37
N GLY A 533 16.13 12.53 28.36
CA GLY A 533 14.73 12.73 28.60
C GLY A 533 14.42 14.04 29.33
N ARG A 534 13.16 14.23 29.72
CA ARG A 534 12.72 15.40 30.49
C ARG A 534 11.56 15.06 31.40
N CYS A 535 11.46 15.82 32.51
CA CYS A 535 10.27 15.82 33.35
C CYS A 535 9.24 16.82 32.77
N LEU A 536 8.06 16.34 32.42
CA LEU A 536 6.93 17.16 31.97
C LEU A 536 6.06 17.63 33.15
N ARG A 537 6.03 16.83 34.21
CA ARG A 537 5.27 17.11 35.43
C ARG A 537 5.93 16.43 36.62
N GLU A 538 6.11 17.18 37.70
CA GLU A 538 6.56 16.65 38.98
C GLU A 538 5.43 15.89 39.71
N GLY A 539 5.81 14.88 40.50
CA GLY A 539 4.94 14.08 41.34
C GLY A 539 5.73 13.22 42.33
N GLU A 540 5.04 12.54 43.25
CA GLU A 540 5.68 11.82 44.35
C GLU A 540 5.26 10.35 44.47
N ASP A 541 4.08 9.95 43.96
CA ASP A 541 3.52 8.61 44.21
C ASP A 541 3.72 7.64 43.02
N VAL A 542 3.50 8.13 41.80
CA VAL A 542 3.53 7.32 40.57
C VAL A 542 4.32 8.05 39.50
N ALA A 543 5.26 7.37 38.86
CA ALA A 543 5.93 7.86 37.65
C ALA A 543 5.26 7.29 36.40
N VAL A 544 4.85 8.14 35.45
CA VAL A 544 4.42 7.73 34.12
C VAL A 544 5.51 8.11 33.13
N ILE A 545 6.05 7.13 32.40
CA ILE A 545 7.14 7.31 31.43
C ILE A 545 6.60 7.07 30.02
N THR A 546 6.82 8.01 29.12
CA THR A 546 6.29 7.98 27.76
C THR A 546 7.37 8.13 26.72
N LEU A 547 7.08 7.71 25.48
CA LEU A 547 7.93 7.91 24.31
C LEU A 547 7.09 8.32 23.13
N GLY A 548 7.30 9.55 22.65
CA GLY A 548 6.61 10.10 21.49
C GLY A 548 5.20 10.62 21.78
N PRO A 549 4.38 10.89 20.74
CA PRO A 549 3.13 11.64 20.83
C PRO A 549 2.04 11.01 21.71
N ILE A 550 2.13 9.70 22.02
CA ILE A 550 1.25 9.04 22.98
C ILE A 550 1.33 9.68 24.37
N GLY A 551 2.41 10.38 24.69
CA GLY A 551 2.57 11.18 25.90
C GLY A 551 1.50 12.28 26.06
N ASN A 552 0.93 12.78 24.96
CA ASN A 552 -0.17 13.74 25.02
C ASN A 552 -1.44 13.12 25.63
N ASN A 553 -1.74 11.83 25.34
CA ASN A 553 -2.85 11.11 25.98
C ASN A 553 -2.64 11.01 27.50
N VAL A 554 -1.39 10.82 27.95
CA VAL A 554 -1.04 10.79 29.37
C VAL A 554 -1.24 12.17 30.01
N THR A 555 -0.78 13.24 29.37
CA THR A 555 -0.98 14.61 29.85
C THR A 555 -2.47 14.92 30.03
N GLU A 556 -3.31 14.55 29.06
CA GLU A 556 -4.75 14.73 29.13
C GLU A 556 -5.41 13.86 30.21
N ALA A 557 -4.94 12.60 30.39
CA ALA A 557 -5.45 11.71 31.44
C ALA A 557 -5.17 12.29 32.81
N ILE A 558 -3.95 12.77 33.07
CA ILE A 558 -3.56 13.40 34.34
C ILE A 558 -4.36 14.69 34.59
N ALA A 559 -4.52 15.54 33.56
CA ALA A 559 -5.33 16.76 33.67
C ALA A 559 -6.79 16.45 34.05
N SER A 560 -7.37 15.40 33.48
CA SER A 560 -8.73 14.95 33.81
C SER A 560 -8.84 14.47 35.23
N LEU A 561 -7.86 13.73 35.76
CA LEU A 561 -7.82 13.28 37.15
C LEU A 561 -7.78 14.47 38.10
N THR A 562 -6.90 15.44 37.87
CA THR A 562 -6.70 16.59 38.76
C THR A 562 -7.85 17.60 38.73
N SER A 563 -8.68 17.60 37.68
CA SER A 563 -9.88 18.46 37.61
C SER A 563 -11.10 17.90 38.36
N MET A 564 -11.08 16.62 38.76
CA MET A 564 -12.19 15.99 39.46
C MET A 564 -12.11 16.32 40.97
N THR A 565 -13.05 17.11 41.47
CA THR A 565 -13.27 17.35 42.91
C THR A 565 -13.88 16.11 43.57
N SER A 566 -13.15 14.98 43.63
CA SER A 566 -13.63 13.79 44.33
C SER A 566 -13.02 13.65 45.71
N THR A 567 -13.76 13.01 46.61
CA THR A 567 -13.40 12.73 48.01
C THR A 567 -12.29 11.68 48.17
N THR A 568 -11.80 11.10 47.08
CA THR A 568 -10.68 10.14 47.03
C THR A 568 -9.35 10.84 46.80
N SER A 569 -8.35 10.50 47.58
CA SER A 569 -6.97 10.99 47.41
C SER A 569 -6.42 10.55 46.05
N ILE A 570 -6.28 11.49 45.13
CA ILE A 570 -5.63 11.27 43.85
C ILE A 570 -4.12 11.15 44.09
N PRO A 571 -3.41 10.12 43.56
CA PRO A 571 -1.97 10.02 43.70
C PRO A 571 -1.25 11.23 43.05
N SER A 572 -0.14 11.62 43.63
CA SER A 572 0.76 12.64 43.06
C SER A 572 1.56 12.02 41.90
N ILE A 573 1.20 12.41 40.67
CA ILE A 573 1.68 11.75 39.42
C ILE A 573 2.79 12.57 38.81
N ALA A 574 3.96 11.96 38.61
CA ALA A 574 5.02 12.51 37.74
C ALA A 574 4.83 12.00 36.31
N HIS A 575 5.21 12.84 35.33
CA HIS A 575 5.19 12.48 33.91
C HIS A 575 6.54 12.80 33.27
N TYR A 576 7.17 11.79 32.69
CA TYR A 576 8.46 11.88 32.03
C TYR A 576 8.34 11.52 30.55
N ASP A 577 8.97 12.32 29.68
CA ASP A 577 9.15 12.04 28.26
C ASP A 577 10.60 11.58 28.03
N LEU A 578 10.77 10.33 27.62
CA LEU A 578 12.11 9.78 27.37
C LEU A 578 12.79 10.40 26.17
N ARG A 579 12.06 10.90 25.17
CA ARG A 579 12.60 11.38 23.89
C ARG A 579 13.38 10.32 23.11
N PHE A 580 14.24 9.54 23.80
CA PHE A 580 15.12 8.53 23.21
C PHE A 580 14.87 7.15 23.84
N LEU A 581 14.62 6.15 22.98
CA LEU A 581 14.68 4.75 23.39
C LEU A 581 16.14 4.27 23.47
N LYS A 582 17.01 4.87 22.64
CA LYS A 582 18.41 4.50 22.57
C LYS A 582 19.27 5.71 22.17
N PRO A 583 20.30 6.06 22.97
CA PRO A 583 20.52 5.51 24.31
C PRO A 583 19.44 5.95 25.31
N LEU A 584 19.21 5.17 26.36
CA LEU A 584 18.36 5.54 27.48
C LEU A 584 19.03 6.64 28.32
N ASP A 585 18.24 7.51 28.94
CA ASP A 585 18.73 8.46 29.93
C ASP A 585 18.92 7.76 31.27
N GLU A 586 20.10 7.25 31.52
CA GLU A 586 20.42 6.50 32.75
C GLU A 586 20.32 7.37 34.01
N ASP A 587 20.70 8.67 33.91
CA ASP A 587 20.58 9.60 35.05
C ASP A 587 19.11 9.78 35.47
N LEU A 588 18.24 10.00 34.49
CA LEU A 588 16.80 10.11 34.70
C LEU A 588 16.20 8.81 35.25
N LEU A 589 16.61 7.66 34.72
CA LEU A 589 16.15 6.36 35.21
C LEU A 589 16.63 6.07 36.63
N HIS A 590 17.87 6.48 36.99
CA HIS A 590 18.36 6.41 38.37
C HIS A 590 17.56 7.31 39.32
N GLU A 591 17.18 8.51 38.91
CA GLU A 591 16.30 9.40 39.68
C GLU A 591 14.94 8.75 39.92
N ILE A 592 14.29 8.27 38.84
CA ILE A 592 12.99 7.60 38.89
C ILE A 592 13.04 6.35 39.77
N GLY A 593 14.06 5.49 39.57
CA GLY A 593 14.21 4.24 40.32
C GLY A 593 14.42 4.42 41.83
N LYS A 594 15.07 5.54 42.22
CA LYS A 594 15.23 5.91 43.66
C LYS A 594 13.97 6.52 44.25
N LYS A 595 13.17 7.24 43.46
CA LYS A 595 12.05 8.03 43.95
C LYS A 595 10.73 7.23 43.96
N PHE A 596 10.49 6.42 42.96
CA PHE A 596 9.17 5.79 42.74
C PHE A 596 9.18 4.28 42.92
N SER A 597 8.25 3.79 43.71
CA SER A 597 7.95 2.35 43.84
C SER A 597 6.94 1.85 42.80
N LYS A 598 6.29 2.76 42.05
CA LYS A 598 5.24 2.48 41.05
C LYS A 598 5.54 3.24 39.77
N ILE A 599 5.63 2.52 38.69
CA ILE A 599 5.92 3.08 37.36
C ILE A 599 4.89 2.56 36.35
N ILE A 600 4.39 3.46 35.49
CA ILE A 600 3.60 3.11 34.30
C ILE A 600 4.40 3.52 33.09
N THR A 601 4.56 2.63 32.11
CA THR A 601 5.15 2.98 30.82
C THR A 601 4.07 2.98 29.75
N VAL A 602 4.05 4.00 28.87
CA VAL A 602 3.07 4.11 27.79
C VAL A 602 3.78 4.34 26.47
N GLU A 603 3.58 3.43 25.53
CA GLU A 603 4.19 3.45 24.19
C GLU A 603 3.19 3.11 23.09
N ASP A 604 3.38 3.69 21.92
CA ASP A 604 2.66 3.35 20.68
C ASP A 604 3.48 2.35 19.84
N GLY A 605 3.85 1.25 20.48
CA GLY A 605 4.60 0.13 19.95
C GLY A 605 4.20 -1.16 20.65
N VAL A 606 4.66 -2.31 20.17
CA VAL A 606 4.40 -3.59 20.85
C VAL A 606 5.04 -3.61 22.22
N ARG A 607 4.25 -4.03 23.23
CA ARG A 607 4.65 -4.13 24.63
C ARG A 607 5.85 -5.06 24.84
N ASN A 608 5.91 -6.14 24.03
CA ASN A 608 6.96 -7.13 24.10
C ASN A 608 8.22 -6.65 23.35
N GLY A 609 9.29 -6.38 24.08
CA GLY A 609 10.55 -5.89 23.51
C GLY A 609 10.60 -4.38 23.24
N GLY A 610 9.52 -3.62 23.47
CA GLY A 610 9.47 -2.16 23.29
C GLY A 610 10.10 -1.37 24.44
N MET A 611 9.67 -0.10 24.61
CA MET A 611 10.20 0.83 25.60
C MET A 611 9.98 0.33 27.02
N GLY A 612 8.77 -0.13 27.34
CA GLY A 612 8.47 -0.63 28.69
C GLY A 612 9.30 -1.85 29.06
N SER A 613 9.67 -2.70 28.09
CA SER A 613 10.64 -3.81 28.30
C SER A 613 12.04 -3.28 28.57
N ALA A 614 12.50 -2.29 27.82
CA ALA A 614 13.82 -1.68 28.03
C ALA A 614 13.97 -1.09 29.46
N ILE A 615 12.93 -0.39 29.92
CA ILE A 615 12.91 0.18 31.27
C ILE A 615 12.92 -0.92 32.33
N MET A 616 12.14 -1.98 32.17
CA MET A 616 12.13 -3.11 33.11
C MET A 616 13.50 -3.80 33.20
N GLU A 617 14.12 -4.09 32.05
CA GLU A 617 15.46 -4.68 31.97
C GLU A 617 16.47 -3.78 32.69
N TRP A 618 16.47 -2.49 32.36
CA TRP A 618 17.41 -1.53 32.95
C TRP A 618 17.21 -1.40 34.47
N MET A 619 15.95 -1.29 34.95
CA MET A 619 15.65 -1.21 36.39
C MET A 619 16.14 -2.45 37.16
N ASN A 620 15.90 -3.64 36.58
CA ASN A 620 16.36 -4.90 37.17
C ASN A 620 17.90 -4.98 37.24
N ASP A 621 18.60 -4.62 36.16
CA ASP A 621 20.04 -4.67 36.05
C ASP A 621 20.76 -3.71 37.05
N HIS A 622 20.04 -2.63 37.46
CA HIS A 622 20.54 -1.65 38.43
C HIS A 622 19.99 -1.84 39.84
N GLY A 623 19.29 -2.96 40.10
CA GLY A 623 18.83 -3.34 41.44
C GLY A 623 17.58 -2.60 41.94
N TYR A 624 16.87 -1.87 41.07
CA TYR A 624 15.58 -1.27 41.42
C TYR A 624 14.45 -2.29 41.25
N GLN A 625 13.46 -2.24 42.15
CA GLN A 625 12.32 -3.18 42.16
C GLN A 625 10.97 -2.47 42.20
N PRO A 626 10.69 -1.48 41.37
CA PRO A 626 9.39 -0.87 41.30
C PRO A 626 8.35 -1.84 40.71
N VAL A 627 7.08 -1.64 41.06
CA VAL A 627 5.95 -2.25 40.35
C VAL A 627 5.85 -1.53 38.99
N ILE A 628 6.08 -2.23 37.90
CA ILE A 628 6.02 -1.64 36.56
C ILE A 628 4.81 -2.18 35.79
N ARG A 629 3.93 -1.29 35.39
CA ARG A 629 2.82 -1.57 34.46
C ARG A 629 3.15 -1.03 33.09
N ARG A 630 3.02 -1.89 32.07
CA ARG A 630 3.37 -1.54 30.68
C ARG A 630 2.10 -1.43 29.84
N LEU A 631 1.83 -0.25 29.31
CA LEU A 631 0.77 0.03 28.33
C LEU A 631 1.41 0.15 26.95
N GLY A 632 0.86 -0.58 25.99
CA GLY A 632 1.35 -0.65 24.61
C GLY A 632 0.57 -1.71 23.83
N LEU A 633 0.91 -1.90 22.57
CA LEU A 633 0.20 -2.83 21.70
C LEU A 633 0.36 -4.28 22.21
N PRO A 634 -0.73 -5.05 22.20
CA PRO A 634 -0.75 -6.42 22.73
C PRO A 634 -0.05 -7.42 21.79
N ASP A 635 0.06 -8.68 22.27
CA ASP A 635 0.63 -9.80 21.49
C ASP A 635 -0.43 -10.43 20.55
N HIS A 636 -1.05 -9.59 19.74
CA HIS A 636 -1.88 -9.96 18.60
C HIS A 636 -1.96 -8.79 17.61
N PHE A 637 -2.24 -9.09 16.33
CA PHE A 637 -2.40 -8.06 15.31
C PHE A 637 -3.64 -7.22 15.60
N VAL A 638 -3.44 -5.90 15.68
CA VAL A 638 -4.54 -4.95 15.89
C VAL A 638 -5.25 -4.73 14.56
N GLU A 639 -6.56 -4.87 14.56
CA GLU A 639 -7.40 -4.72 13.38
C GLU A 639 -7.47 -3.28 12.87
N HIS A 640 -8.20 -3.06 11.77
CA HIS A 640 -8.43 -1.75 11.18
C HIS A 640 -9.57 -0.99 11.89
N GLY A 641 -9.51 0.33 11.86
CA GLY A 641 -10.49 1.24 12.45
C GLY A 641 -9.92 2.65 12.55
N LYS A 642 -10.58 3.57 13.23
CA LYS A 642 -9.97 4.86 13.54
C LYS A 642 -8.92 4.69 14.64
N VAL A 643 -7.84 5.46 14.57
CA VAL A 643 -6.76 5.40 15.57
C VAL A 643 -7.29 5.51 16.99
N SER A 644 -8.21 6.44 17.27
CA SER A 644 -8.80 6.61 18.61
C SER A 644 -9.62 5.39 19.10
N GLU A 645 -10.33 4.71 18.17
CA GLU A 645 -11.05 3.47 18.48
C GLU A 645 -10.06 2.34 18.81
N LEU A 646 -8.99 2.24 18.03
CA LEU A 646 -7.95 1.23 18.24
C LEU A 646 -7.16 1.47 19.52
N GLN A 647 -6.81 2.72 19.84
CA GLN A 647 -6.17 3.08 21.11
C GLN A 647 -7.03 2.67 22.32
N ALA A 648 -8.35 2.87 22.23
CA ALA A 648 -9.27 2.45 23.31
C ALA A 648 -9.32 0.91 23.46
N ILE A 649 -9.33 0.18 22.33
CA ILE A 649 -9.32 -1.29 22.34
C ILE A 649 -8.06 -1.85 22.98
N VAL A 650 -6.89 -1.26 22.69
CA VAL A 650 -5.60 -1.74 23.23
C VAL A 650 -5.21 -1.10 24.57
N GLY A 651 -6.03 -0.19 25.09
CA GLY A 651 -5.86 0.38 26.43
C GLY A 651 -4.77 1.45 26.55
N ILE A 652 -4.52 2.22 25.46
CA ILE A 652 -3.57 3.35 25.47
C ILE A 652 -4.25 4.69 25.15
N ASP A 653 -5.57 4.73 25.18
CA ASP A 653 -6.33 5.98 25.14
C ASP A 653 -6.34 6.67 26.50
N LYS A 654 -6.77 7.92 26.52
CA LYS A 654 -6.86 8.75 27.71
C LYS A 654 -7.60 8.10 28.90
N GLU A 655 -8.77 7.51 28.63
CA GLU A 655 -9.62 6.95 29.69
C GLU A 655 -9.03 5.64 30.25
N SER A 656 -8.43 4.82 29.43
CA SER A 656 -7.74 3.59 29.85
C SER A 656 -6.49 3.92 30.68
N ILE A 657 -5.68 4.90 30.24
CA ILE A 657 -4.49 5.37 30.98
C ILE A 657 -4.91 5.93 32.34
N LYS A 658 -5.96 6.76 32.40
CA LYS A 658 -6.52 7.30 33.64
C LYS A 658 -6.87 6.18 34.63
N LYS A 659 -7.62 5.18 34.16
CA LYS A 659 -8.03 4.03 34.99
C LYS A 659 -6.83 3.24 35.49
N GLU A 660 -5.78 3.10 34.69
CA GLU A 660 -4.58 2.38 35.10
C GLU A 660 -3.80 3.15 36.17
N ILE A 661 -3.74 4.49 36.09
CA ILE A 661 -3.13 5.36 37.09
C ILE A 661 -3.91 5.25 38.45
N GLU A 662 -5.24 5.16 38.43
CA GLU A 662 -6.06 4.99 39.60
C GLU A 662 -5.88 3.63 40.30
N ASN A 663 -5.49 2.59 39.51
CA ASN A 663 -5.43 1.19 39.98
C ASN A 663 -4.03 0.68 40.30
N ILE A 664 -2.97 1.45 40.04
CA ILE A 664 -1.62 1.05 40.37
C ILE A 664 -1.36 1.38 41.88
#